data_88d96337bd3bc53c403e5f68b75154ea
#
_entry.id   88d96337bd3bc53c403e5f68b75154ea
#
_cell.length_a   1.000
_cell.length_b   1.000
_cell.length_c   1.000
_cell.angle_alpha   90.00
_cell.angle_beta   90.00
_cell.angle_gamma   90.00
#
_symmetry.space_group_name_H-M   'P 1'
#
loop_
_entity.id
_entity.type
_entity.pdbx_description
1 polymer ?
#
loop_
_entity_poly.entity_id
_entity_poly.type
_entity_poly.pdbx_seq_one_letter_code
_entity_poly.pdbx_strand_id
1 'polypeptide(L)'
;MPSLAMDHKHAIGRGLAAGPQVQGRSAPRAAERIISVHLDRWMNLGPVGRSGTFVTRHRTGARAIQTACFPGKSNMPMSESTAAALPRPCFRRRPVWFALPLLACAALAAAWAPPVLAQAVAETDGYREPVPELKAIVDAPRAPQLTLSPRRDLALLVQTPDLPGIEVVAQPELKLAGLRIHPRVHAPSAFAFGSDLWLMDVGDGQQIRIAGLPQPLGLAGAAWSPDQRWLAFNRIDRASGGNELWLVDVGARRASRLLGGLNTVAGGGWSWLPDSSGLLVHLQVAGAPALPAADAVPTGPNIQQTDAGAGVRSVRTYQDLLRNENDARTLEHYLTSQLARVDIGGATRRIGAPALYTSSAVSPDGRHVLAQRIERPFSFLVPLMRFPRVIEVLDASTGKPLHTVARLPLVEGLPTGNDAVPTGVRSISWRADAPATLVWAEAQDGGDPARESTVRDAVQMQAAPFKAAPVLLAELASRYAGITWGRGDLALLNEYWWKTRRTRTWRIQPDQPGQAPKLIVERSSEDRYSDPGNPVTAPDANGRQRLLTSADGGSLFLAGAGASPEGDRPFVDRYDLASGQSERLFHSQAPYYEVPRELLDATGTRLLITRESPTEPTNYYVRDAAAAEPLRALTAFPHPTPQLREVGKEQIRYTRADGVELTGTLYLPAGYDAKRDGPLPVLMWAYPQEFKSAQAASQVTDSPYRFNRISYWGPLPFLARGFAVLDNPSMPIVGEGAAEPNDTYVSQLVASAQAAVDELVRRGVGDRQKMAMGGHSYGAFMTANLLAHSRLFQAGIARSGAYNRTLTPFGFQSEERNFWQAQDTYLAMSPFNHADRIKDALLLIHGEEDNNSGTFPMQSERMFAAIKGLGGNARLVMLPNESHGYRARESILHMLAETDDWLQQHVAQTAK
;
A
#
# COMPACT_ATOMS: atom_id res chain seq x y z
N MET A 1 3.81 -10.86 3.55
CA MET A 1 3.74 -10.20 2.26
C MET A 1 2.56 -10.60 1.38
N PRO A 2 2.00 -11.79 1.45
CA PRO A 2 0.71 -12.03 0.81
C PRO A 2 -0.37 -11.03 1.25
N SER A 3 -0.30 -10.57 2.50
CA SER A 3 -1.25 -9.58 3.03
C SER A 3 -1.20 -8.22 2.35
N LEU A 4 -0.06 -7.80 1.81
CA LEU A 4 0.00 -6.51 1.09
C LEU A 4 -0.65 -6.58 -0.29
N ALA A 5 -0.54 -7.70 -0.98
CA ALA A 5 -1.29 -7.92 -2.21
C ALA A 5 -2.79 -8.12 -1.91
N MET A 6 -3.12 -8.77 -0.79
CA MET A 6 -4.52 -8.88 -0.32
C MET A 6 -5.09 -7.54 0.12
N ASP A 7 -4.31 -6.70 0.82
CA ASP A 7 -4.78 -5.37 1.22
C ASP A 7 -5.05 -4.47 0.01
N HIS A 8 -4.29 -4.61 -1.09
CA HIS A 8 -4.65 -3.96 -2.35
C HIS A 8 -5.92 -4.53 -2.98
N LYS A 9 -6.14 -5.86 -2.93
CA LYS A 9 -7.39 -6.44 -3.43
C LYS A 9 -8.59 -6.04 -2.58
N HIS A 10 -8.44 -6.05 -1.26
CA HIS A 10 -9.50 -5.61 -0.35
C HIS A 10 -9.67 -4.09 -0.34
N ALA A 11 -8.60 -3.33 -0.57
CA ALA A 11 -8.67 -1.90 -0.75
C ALA A 11 -9.50 -1.51 -2.00
N ILE A 12 -9.41 -2.29 -3.09
CA ILE A 12 -10.20 -2.07 -4.31
C ILE A 12 -11.70 -2.31 -4.04
N GLY A 13 -12.05 -3.25 -3.19
CA GLY A 13 -13.44 -3.54 -2.83
C GLY A 13 -14.02 -2.70 -1.69
N ARG A 14 -13.20 -1.94 -0.98
CA ARG A 14 -13.63 -1.14 0.17
C ARG A 14 -13.38 0.34 -0.08
N GLY A 15 -14.06 0.91 -1.06
CA GLY A 15 -14.10 2.33 -1.42
C GLY A 15 -13.00 3.13 -0.72
N LEU A 16 -11.86 3.23 -1.35
CA LEU A 16 -10.68 3.81 -0.76
C LEU A 16 -10.90 5.24 -0.30
N ALA A 17 -10.96 5.35 0.97
CA ALA A 17 -10.31 6.43 1.64
C ALA A 17 -8.92 5.93 2.09
N ALA A 18 -8.07 5.53 1.20
CA ALA A 18 -6.66 5.35 1.48
C ALA A 18 -5.91 6.51 0.86
N GLY A 19 -6.14 7.66 1.45
CA GLY A 19 -5.08 8.65 1.54
C GLY A 19 -3.92 8.03 2.32
N PRO A 20 -2.71 8.56 2.16
CA PRO A 20 -1.65 8.18 3.06
C PRO A 20 -2.23 8.29 4.45
N GLN A 21 -2.22 7.23 5.15
CA GLN A 21 -2.76 7.00 6.47
C GLN A 21 -2.95 8.27 7.28
N VAL A 22 -4.15 8.75 7.30
CA VAL A 22 -4.59 9.44 8.49
C VAL A 22 -4.53 8.38 9.58
N GLN A 23 -3.55 8.47 10.44
CA GLN A 23 -3.44 7.62 11.61
C GLN A 23 -4.53 8.00 12.60
N GLY A 24 -5.76 7.66 12.27
CA GLY A 24 -6.82 7.55 13.25
C GLY A 24 -6.55 6.29 14.07
N ARG A 25 -5.94 6.45 15.20
CA ARG A 25 -5.57 5.36 16.09
C ARG A 25 -6.79 4.87 16.83
N SER A 26 -7.36 3.84 16.34
CA SER A 26 -8.03 2.85 17.18
C SER A 26 -8.39 1.58 16.39
N ALA A 27 -7.60 1.27 15.36
CA ALA A 27 -7.55 -0.12 14.91
C ALA A 27 -6.44 -0.83 15.70
N PRO A 28 -6.56 -2.13 15.96
CA PRO A 28 -5.55 -2.84 16.73
C PRO A 28 -4.19 -2.69 16.05
N ARG A 29 -3.22 -2.19 16.80
CA ARG A 29 -1.83 -1.91 16.39
C ARG A 29 -1.08 -3.09 15.75
N ALA A 30 -1.65 -4.27 15.72
CA ALA A 30 -1.07 -5.42 15.03
C ALA A 30 -0.93 -5.20 13.52
N ALA A 31 -1.87 -4.53 12.85
CA ALA A 31 -1.78 -4.21 11.44
C ALA A 31 -0.78 -3.07 11.16
N GLU A 32 -0.71 -2.07 12.04
CA GLU A 32 0.29 -1.00 11.93
C GLU A 32 1.72 -1.51 12.18
N ARG A 33 1.91 -2.54 13.05
CA ARG A 33 3.22 -3.15 13.27
C ARG A 33 3.70 -3.98 12.10
N ILE A 34 2.81 -4.61 11.34
CA ILE A 34 3.19 -5.32 10.11
C ILE A 34 3.66 -4.33 9.04
N ILE A 35 3.05 -3.16 8.95
CA ILE A 35 3.48 -2.09 8.03
C ILE A 35 4.79 -1.46 8.52
N SER A 36 4.96 -1.23 9.82
CA SER A 36 6.21 -0.74 10.42
C SER A 36 7.35 -1.76 10.25
N VAL A 37 7.13 -3.03 10.54
CA VAL A 37 8.09 -4.11 10.32
C VAL A 37 8.49 -4.24 8.85
N HIS A 38 7.62 -3.85 7.94
CA HIS A 38 7.90 -3.92 6.51
C HIS A 38 8.71 -2.73 5.98
N LEU A 39 8.48 -1.54 6.52
CA LEU A 39 9.33 -0.37 6.28
C LEU A 39 10.69 -0.55 6.95
N ASP A 40 10.72 -1.08 8.18
CA ASP A 40 11.94 -1.42 8.90
C ASP A 40 12.76 -2.54 8.21
N ARG A 41 12.15 -3.41 7.40
CA ARG A 41 12.89 -4.41 6.60
C ARG A 41 13.85 -3.83 5.56
N TRP A 42 13.75 -2.56 5.27
CA TRP A 42 14.62 -1.90 4.30
C TRP A 42 15.70 -1.03 4.95
N MET A 43 15.80 -1.04 6.27
CA MET A 43 16.67 -0.13 6.97
C MET A 43 17.51 -0.84 8.03
N ASN A 44 18.78 -0.73 7.91
CA ASN A 44 19.82 -0.88 8.94
C ASN A 44 21.04 -1.66 8.48
N LEU A 45 22.19 -1.02 8.51
CA LEU A 45 23.52 -1.60 8.60
C LEU A 45 24.40 -0.68 9.44
N GLY A 46 24.94 -1.18 10.48
CA GLY A 46 25.86 -0.47 11.36
C GLY A 46 27.28 -1.06 11.34
N PRO A 47 28.28 -0.37 11.88
CA PRO A 47 29.68 -0.63 11.58
C PRO A 47 30.34 -1.58 12.56
N VAL A 48 31.28 -2.36 12.02
CA VAL A 48 32.23 -3.18 12.80
C VAL A 48 33.44 -2.33 13.20
N GLY A 49 33.71 -2.31 14.48
CA GLY A 49 34.90 -1.71 15.08
C GLY A 49 36.15 -2.55 14.87
N ARG A 50 37.26 -1.85 14.86
CA ARG A 50 38.63 -2.30 14.66
C ARG A 50 39.15 -3.18 15.79
N SER A 51 39.96 -4.11 15.46
CA SER A 51 41.42 -4.30 15.74
C SER A 51 41.79 -5.73 16.19
N GLY A 52 42.86 -6.21 15.64
CA GLY A 52 43.55 -7.42 16.09
C GLY A 52 44.47 -8.01 15.05
N THR A 53 45.64 -7.40 14.93
CA THR A 53 46.80 -7.91 14.21
C THR A 53 47.22 -9.26 14.80
N PHE A 54 47.37 -10.31 13.99
CA PHE A 54 48.38 -11.34 14.22
C PHE A 54 48.96 -11.86 12.92
N VAL A 55 50.25 -11.75 12.83
CA VAL A 55 51.19 -12.25 11.81
C VAL A 55 51.40 -13.73 12.02
N THR A 56 51.35 -14.52 10.98
CA THR A 56 52.31 -15.58 10.77
C THR A 56 52.36 -16.07 9.30
N ARG A 57 53.57 -16.30 8.98
CA ARG A 57 54.26 -16.58 7.70
C ARG A 57 54.03 -17.99 7.14
N HIS A 58 54.34 -18.05 5.86
CA HIS A 58 55.02 -19.11 5.07
C HIS A 58 54.09 -20.06 4.34
N ARG A 59 54.32 -20.53 3.12
CA ARG A 59 55.39 -20.37 2.11
C ARG A 59 54.90 -20.99 0.78
N THR A 60 55.22 -20.31 -0.32
CA THR A 60 55.79 -20.82 -1.57
C THR A 60 55.05 -21.82 -2.43
N GLY A 61 54.95 -21.43 -3.71
CA GLY A 61 54.70 -22.34 -4.84
C GLY A 61 54.48 -21.56 -6.12
N ALA A 62 55.50 -20.95 -6.69
CA ALA A 62 55.52 -20.35 -8.01
C ALA A 62 55.62 -21.37 -9.11
N ARG A 63 54.95 -21.15 -10.23
CA ARG A 63 55.57 -21.35 -11.56
C ARG A 63 54.85 -20.55 -12.63
N ALA A 64 55.66 -19.71 -13.25
CA ALA A 64 55.45 -18.91 -14.43
C ALA A 64 55.71 -19.72 -15.68
N ILE A 65 55.17 -19.27 -16.80
CA ILE A 65 55.80 -19.24 -18.14
C ILE A 65 54.92 -18.27 -18.94
N GLN A 66 55.37 -17.04 -19.18
CA GLN A 66 56.13 -16.46 -20.31
C GLN A 66 55.31 -16.47 -21.62
N THR A 67 54.90 -15.34 -22.05
CA THR A 67 55.47 -14.29 -22.91
C THR A 67 55.47 -14.60 -24.41
N ALA A 68 54.86 -13.79 -25.18
CA ALA A 68 55.48 -13.23 -26.39
C ALA A 68 54.79 -11.90 -26.77
N CYS A 69 55.68 -10.93 -27.00
CA CYS A 69 55.47 -9.53 -27.34
C CYS A 69 55.53 -9.26 -28.82
N PHE A 70 54.78 -8.25 -29.31
CA PHE A 70 55.15 -7.10 -30.15
C PHE A 70 55.77 -7.34 -31.60
N PRO A 71 55.80 -6.30 -32.44
CA PRO A 71 55.13 -5.00 -32.58
C PRO A 71 54.80 -4.56 -34.03
N GLY A 72 54.23 -3.40 -34.25
CA GLY A 72 54.28 -2.74 -35.54
C GLY A 72 53.51 -1.44 -35.71
N LYS A 73 54.22 -0.38 -35.56
CA LYS A 73 53.94 1.03 -35.80
C LYS A 73 53.58 1.37 -37.25
N SER A 74 52.75 2.41 -37.55
CA SER A 74 53.24 3.76 -37.88
C SER A 74 52.16 4.62 -38.50
N ASN A 75 51.99 5.77 -37.93
CA ASN A 75 52.18 7.14 -38.48
C ASN A 75 51.13 7.74 -39.42
N MET A 76 50.68 8.86 -38.91
CA MET A 76 50.04 10.03 -39.54
C MET A 76 50.84 10.60 -40.78
N PRO A 77 50.26 11.52 -41.57
CA PRO A 77 49.99 12.87 -41.06
C PRO A 77 48.78 13.63 -41.64
N MET A 78 48.52 14.72 -40.96
CA MET A 78 47.60 15.83 -41.24
C MET A 78 47.93 16.59 -42.57
N SER A 79 46.89 17.17 -43.17
CA SER A 79 47.09 18.48 -43.83
C SER A 79 45.82 19.34 -43.72
N GLU A 80 46.06 20.53 -43.31
CA GLU A 80 45.19 21.71 -43.22
C GLU A 80 44.83 22.31 -44.59
N SER A 81 43.80 23.16 -44.46
CA SER A 81 43.63 24.46 -45.18
C SER A 81 42.41 24.42 -46.11
N THR A 82 41.56 25.38 -46.24
CA THR A 82 41.42 26.78 -45.86
C THR A 82 40.02 27.24 -46.30
N ALA A 83 39.58 28.27 -45.66
CA ALA A 83 38.31 28.97 -45.88
C ALA A 83 38.21 29.70 -47.21
N ALA A 84 36.99 29.90 -47.72
CA ALA A 84 36.62 31.13 -48.42
C ALA A 84 35.09 31.37 -48.40
N ALA A 85 34.74 32.61 -48.21
CA ALA A 85 33.45 33.18 -47.93
C ALA A 85 32.71 33.66 -49.21
N LEU A 86 31.38 33.58 -49.11
CA LEU A 86 30.33 34.52 -49.58
C LEU A 86 30.41 35.14 -51.01
N PRO A 87 29.30 35.59 -51.69
CA PRO A 87 28.19 36.34 -51.12
C PRO A 87 26.77 36.05 -51.72
N ARG A 88 25.76 36.64 -51.06
CA ARG A 88 24.42 36.89 -51.57
C ARG A 88 24.39 38.02 -52.59
N PRO A 89 23.40 38.11 -53.49
CA PRO A 89 22.51 39.24 -53.39
C PRO A 89 20.98 38.96 -53.62
N CYS A 90 20.23 39.83 -52.97
CA CYS A 90 18.80 40.07 -53.22
C CYS A 90 18.53 40.59 -54.60
N PHE A 91 17.36 40.30 -55.21
CA PHE A 91 16.58 41.37 -55.88
C PHE A 91 15.09 40.93 -56.07
N ARG A 92 14.28 41.95 -56.11
CA ARG A 92 12.86 42.19 -55.99
C ARG A 92 12.01 41.92 -57.24
N ARG A 93 10.73 41.57 -56.97
CA ARG A 93 9.45 42.07 -57.55
C ARG A 93 9.00 41.77 -58.98
N ARG A 94 7.84 41.03 -58.97
CA ARG A 94 6.49 41.35 -59.66
C ARG A 94 6.35 41.24 -61.18
N PRO A 95 5.13 41.17 -61.62
CA PRO A 95 4.36 40.00 -62.09
C PRO A 95 3.92 40.21 -63.56
N VAL A 96 3.54 39.17 -64.30
CA VAL A 96 2.60 39.33 -65.41
C VAL A 96 1.91 37.99 -65.76
N TRP A 97 0.64 38.02 -65.93
CA TRP A 97 -0.33 37.14 -66.48
C TRP A 97 0.05 36.33 -67.72
N PHE A 98 -0.38 35.07 -67.73
CA PHE A 98 -1.07 34.51 -68.92
C PHE A 98 -1.93 33.31 -68.51
N ALA A 99 -3.19 33.30 -68.99
CA ALA A 99 -4.25 32.37 -68.68
C ALA A 99 -4.35 31.26 -69.73
N LEU A 100 -4.60 30.03 -69.24
CA LEU A 100 -5.44 28.95 -69.83
C LEU A 100 -5.08 28.44 -71.27
N PRO A 101 -5.28 27.09 -71.61
CA PRO A 101 -6.09 26.07 -70.96
C PRO A 101 -5.41 24.70 -70.81
N LEU A 102 -5.73 23.94 -69.80
CA LEU A 102 -5.58 22.49 -69.73
C LEU A 102 -6.61 21.91 -68.73
N LEU A 103 -7.86 22.03 -69.15
CA LEU A 103 -8.99 21.29 -68.63
C LEU A 103 -9.26 20.09 -69.56
N ALA A 104 -8.63 18.95 -69.31
CA ALA A 104 -9.05 17.65 -69.87
C ALA A 104 -8.28 16.39 -69.46
N CYS A 105 -7.43 16.41 -68.40
CA CYS A 105 -6.78 15.17 -67.92
C CYS A 105 -6.89 14.92 -66.43
N ALA A 106 -7.75 15.64 -65.70
CA ALA A 106 -7.93 15.47 -64.25
C ALA A 106 -9.17 14.64 -63.84
N ALA A 107 -9.83 14.00 -64.81
CA ALA A 107 -11.11 13.28 -64.51
C ALA A 107 -10.98 11.74 -64.48
N LEU A 108 -9.79 11.17 -64.56
CA LEU A 108 -9.61 9.70 -64.58
C LEU A 108 -8.61 9.16 -63.53
N ALA A 109 -8.12 9.97 -62.61
CA ALA A 109 -7.25 9.53 -61.51
C ALA A 109 -7.91 9.59 -60.10
N ALA A 110 -9.22 9.88 -60.04
CA ALA A 110 -9.97 10.03 -58.77
C ALA A 110 -10.78 8.79 -58.37
N ALA A 111 -10.52 7.60 -58.93
CA ALA A 111 -11.39 6.43 -58.71
C ALA A 111 -10.72 5.27 -57.97
N TRP A 112 -9.50 5.45 -57.39
CA TRP A 112 -8.88 4.37 -56.59
C TRP A 112 -8.01 4.92 -55.48
N ALA A 113 -8.63 5.70 -54.58
CA ALA A 113 -8.11 5.85 -53.21
C ALA A 113 -9.15 5.23 -52.26
N PRO A 114 -8.79 4.24 -51.43
CA PRO A 114 -9.72 3.80 -50.41
C PRO A 114 -10.03 4.98 -49.47
N PRO A 115 -11.27 5.10 -48.99
CA PRO A 115 -11.59 6.16 -48.03
C PRO A 115 -10.82 5.86 -46.76
N VAL A 116 -9.76 6.59 -46.49
CA VAL A 116 -9.25 6.75 -45.12
C VAL A 116 -10.30 7.57 -44.40
N LEU A 117 -11.26 6.89 -43.79
CA LEU A 117 -12.08 7.45 -42.74
C LEU A 117 -11.18 7.71 -41.53
N ALA A 118 -10.46 8.81 -41.56
CA ALA A 118 -10.04 9.48 -40.36
C ALA A 118 -11.30 10.09 -39.75
N GLN A 119 -12.03 9.34 -38.96
CA GLN A 119 -12.89 9.93 -37.95
C GLN A 119 -11.95 10.65 -36.99
N ALA A 120 -11.73 11.94 -37.22
CA ALA A 120 -11.36 12.85 -36.16
C ALA A 120 -12.55 12.84 -35.17
N VAL A 121 -12.48 12.01 -34.15
CA VAL A 121 -13.24 12.23 -32.96
C VAL A 121 -12.83 13.62 -32.50
N ALA A 122 -13.77 14.57 -32.53
CA ALA A 122 -13.58 15.85 -31.88
C ALA A 122 -13.30 15.51 -30.39
N GLU A 123 -12.03 15.52 -30.01
CA GLU A 123 -11.64 15.43 -28.61
C GLU A 123 -12.25 16.66 -27.93
N THR A 124 -13.20 16.44 -27.04
CA THR A 124 -13.66 17.48 -26.14
C THR A 124 -12.51 17.76 -25.21
N ASP A 125 -11.89 18.95 -25.33
CA ASP A 125 -10.93 19.44 -24.35
C ASP A 125 -11.61 19.41 -22.97
N GLY A 126 -11.09 18.58 -22.04
CA GLY A 126 -11.56 18.53 -20.66
C GLY A 126 -11.97 17.14 -20.15
N TYR A 127 -12.30 17.09 -18.87
CA TYR A 127 -12.78 15.87 -18.23
C TYR A 127 -14.18 15.51 -18.73
N ARG A 128 -14.36 14.24 -19.11
CA ARG A 128 -15.63 13.68 -19.57
C ARG A 128 -16.40 13.07 -18.41
N GLU A 129 -17.71 13.17 -18.44
CA GLU A 129 -18.60 12.43 -17.55
C GLU A 129 -19.11 11.15 -18.25
N PRO A 130 -19.17 10.02 -17.53
CA PRO A 130 -19.80 8.81 -18.05
C PRO A 130 -21.33 8.96 -18.08
N VAL A 131 -22.01 7.93 -18.60
CA VAL A 131 -23.47 7.84 -18.55
C VAL A 131 -24.01 7.98 -17.11
N PRO A 132 -25.23 8.46 -16.93
CA PRO A 132 -25.79 8.77 -15.59
C PRO A 132 -25.73 7.62 -14.61
N GLU A 133 -25.89 6.37 -15.07
CA GLU A 133 -25.86 5.16 -14.25
C GLU A 133 -24.50 4.93 -13.59
N LEU A 134 -23.41 5.19 -14.32
CA LEU A 134 -22.05 5.09 -13.80
C LEU A 134 -21.70 6.28 -12.91
N LYS A 135 -22.15 7.49 -13.27
CA LYS A 135 -21.98 8.69 -12.45
C LYS A 135 -22.63 8.53 -11.07
N ALA A 136 -23.84 7.99 -11.02
CA ALA A 136 -24.58 7.74 -9.77
C ALA A 136 -23.83 6.80 -8.81
N ILE A 137 -23.00 5.90 -9.31
CA ILE A 137 -22.15 5.02 -8.48
C ILE A 137 -21.00 5.81 -7.87
N VAL A 138 -20.41 6.76 -8.59
CA VAL A 138 -19.34 7.63 -8.08
C VAL A 138 -19.85 8.54 -6.97
N ASP A 139 -21.05 9.08 -7.17
CA ASP A 139 -21.71 10.04 -6.26
C ASP A 139 -22.51 9.33 -5.13
N ALA A 140 -22.44 8.00 -5.02
CA ALA A 140 -23.15 7.24 -4.01
C ALA A 140 -22.69 7.62 -2.59
N PRO A 141 -23.61 7.78 -1.62
CA PRO A 141 -23.27 8.16 -0.25
C PRO A 141 -22.37 7.13 0.42
N ARG A 142 -21.43 7.61 1.21
CA ARG A 142 -20.45 6.78 1.93
C ARG A 142 -20.84 6.62 3.37
N ALA A 143 -20.79 5.39 3.87
CA ALA A 143 -21.05 5.11 5.28
C ALA A 143 -19.94 5.71 6.17
N PRO A 144 -20.28 6.21 7.37
CA PRO A 144 -19.31 6.64 8.35
C PRO A 144 -18.50 5.46 8.89
N GLN A 145 -17.29 5.74 9.35
CA GLN A 145 -16.43 4.78 10.03
C GLN A 145 -16.71 4.81 11.53
N LEU A 146 -16.77 3.64 12.15
CA LEU A 146 -17.00 3.48 13.58
C LEU A 146 -15.75 2.95 14.27
N THR A 147 -15.37 3.58 15.39
CA THR A 147 -14.31 3.11 16.30
C THR A 147 -14.77 3.20 17.75
N LEU A 148 -14.44 2.17 18.56
CA LEU A 148 -14.85 2.15 19.97
C LEU A 148 -13.94 3.02 20.84
N SER A 149 -14.54 3.49 21.94
CA SER A 149 -13.82 4.08 23.07
C SER A 149 -13.02 3.02 23.86
N PRO A 150 -12.07 3.42 24.70
CA PRO A 150 -11.29 2.47 25.51
C PRO A 150 -12.14 1.55 26.40
N ARG A 151 -13.25 2.04 26.95
CA ARG A 151 -14.17 1.28 27.79
C ARG A 151 -15.21 0.49 26.98
N ARG A 152 -15.29 0.75 25.66
CA ARG A 152 -16.22 0.09 24.72
C ARG A 152 -17.69 0.37 24.97
N ASP A 153 -17.99 1.42 25.73
CA ASP A 153 -19.35 1.91 26.02
C ASP A 153 -19.80 2.99 25.04
N LEU A 154 -18.83 3.68 24.41
CA LEU A 154 -19.06 4.67 23.36
C LEU A 154 -18.38 4.28 22.05
N ALA A 155 -18.93 4.77 20.95
CA ALA A 155 -18.31 4.70 19.63
C ALA A 155 -18.13 6.12 19.07
N LEU A 156 -17.02 6.36 18.40
CA LEU A 156 -16.81 7.51 17.55
C LEU A 156 -17.21 7.13 16.12
N LEU A 157 -18.07 7.91 15.50
CA LEU A 157 -18.38 7.83 14.07
C LEU A 157 -17.78 9.03 13.36
N VAL A 158 -17.08 8.76 12.29
CA VAL A 158 -16.47 9.78 11.41
C VAL A 158 -17.05 9.63 10.01
N GLN A 159 -17.69 10.70 9.51
CA GLN A 159 -18.24 10.71 8.16
C GLN A 159 -17.11 10.66 7.13
N THR A 160 -17.14 9.66 6.27
CA THR A 160 -16.26 9.57 5.11
C THR A 160 -16.65 10.67 4.10
N PRO A 161 -15.72 11.53 3.67
CA PRO A 161 -16.01 12.61 2.74
C PRO A 161 -16.28 12.07 1.34
N ASP A 162 -16.88 12.91 0.49
CA ASP A 162 -16.96 12.68 -0.95
C ASP A 162 -15.57 12.71 -1.59
N LEU A 163 -15.49 12.36 -2.88
CA LEU A 163 -14.25 12.49 -3.62
C LEU A 163 -13.84 13.96 -3.72
N PRO A 164 -12.55 14.27 -3.53
CA PRO A 164 -12.07 15.64 -3.76
C PRO A 164 -12.19 16.01 -5.24
N GLY A 165 -12.44 17.28 -5.52
CA GLY A 165 -12.33 17.81 -6.87
C GLY A 165 -10.88 17.91 -7.33
N ILE A 166 -10.66 18.05 -8.63
CA ILE A 166 -9.32 18.15 -9.23
C ILE A 166 -8.55 19.35 -8.69
N GLU A 167 -9.20 20.44 -8.33
CA GLU A 167 -8.60 21.63 -7.74
C GLU A 167 -7.95 21.36 -6.38
N VAL A 168 -8.44 20.34 -5.66
CA VAL A 168 -7.84 19.89 -4.39
C VAL A 168 -6.62 19.00 -4.65
N VAL A 169 -6.70 18.12 -5.64
CA VAL A 169 -5.63 17.17 -6.00
C VAL A 169 -4.46 17.90 -6.67
N ALA A 170 -4.74 18.95 -7.43
CA ALA A 170 -3.75 19.77 -8.13
C ALA A 170 -3.06 20.83 -7.22
N GLN A 171 -3.33 20.85 -5.91
CA GLN A 171 -2.65 21.77 -5.00
C GLN A 171 -1.14 21.50 -4.94
N PRO A 172 -0.30 22.54 -4.70
CA PRO A 172 1.14 22.39 -4.64
C PRO A 172 1.59 21.30 -3.66
N GLU A 173 2.42 20.40 -4.14
CA GLU A 173 2.99 19.28 -3.40
C GLU A 173 4.52 19.28 -3.55
N LEU A 174 5.24 19.11 -2.43
CA LEU A 174 6.67 18.89 -2.44
C LEU A 174 6.96 17.39 -2.39
N LYS A 175 7.80 16.91 -3.29
CA LYS A 175 8.23 15.52 -3.43
C LYS A 175 9.68 15.40 -2.99
N LEU A 176 9.91 14.97 -1.75
CA LEU A 176 11.21 15.03 -1.09
C LEU A 176 11.52 13.74 -0.35
N ALA A 177 12.56 13.04 -0.77
CA ALA A 177 13.05 11.81 -0.14
C ALA A 177 11.95 10.74 0.09
N GLY A 178 11.03 10.58 -0.86
CA GLY A 178 9.89 9.66 -0.77
C GLY A 178 8.69 10.18 0.01
N LEU A 179 8.76 11.41 0.52
CA LEU A 179 7.63 12.10 1.15
C LEU A 179 6.91 12.98 0.13
N ARG A 180 5.60 13.10 0.29
CA ARG A 180 4.75 14.08 -0.39
C ARG A 180 4.16 15.03 0.64
N ILE A 181 4.58 16.28 0.60
CA ILE A 181 4.32 17.29 1.63
C ILE A 181 3.48 18.41 1.05
N HIS A 182 2.40 18.77 1.75
CA HIS A 182 1.66 19.99 1.46
C HIS A 182 2.33 21.18 2.17
N PRO A 183 2.96 22.11 1.45
CA PRO A 183 3.86 23.10 2.03
C PRO A 183 3.17 24.09 2.98
N ARG A 184 1.89 24.42 2.75
CA ARG A 184 1.18 25.41 3.57
C ARG A 184 0.78 24.92 4.96
N VAL A 185 0.59 23.60 5.11
CA VAL A 185 0.06 23.00 6.37
C VAL A 185 1.08 22.17 7.13
N HIS A 186 2.32 22.04 6.65
CA HIS A 186 3.35 21.18 7.26
C HIS A 186 2.80 19.79 7.61
N ALA A 187 2.19 19.14 6.64
CA ALA A 187 1.59 17.82 6.76
C ALA A 187 1.83 17.00 5.49
N PRO A 188 1.64 15.66 5.53
CA PRO A 188 1.56 14.89 4.31
C PRO A 188 0.49 15.43 3.37
N SER A 189 0.71 15.35 2.08
CA SER A 189 -0.27 15.71 1.08
C SER A 189 -1.39 14.67 1.10
N ALA A 190 -2.53 15.00 1.73
CA ALA A 190 -3.72 14.19 1.78
C ALA A 190 -4.88 14.94 1.11
N PHE A 191 -5.76 14.23 0.41
CA PHE A 191 -6.79 14.85 -0.42
C PHE A 191 -8.20 14.72 0.17
N ALA A 192 -8.40 13.81 1.12
CA ALA A 192 -9.67 13.58 1.77
C ALA A 192 -9.52 13.61 3.29
N PHE A 193 -10.43 14.31 3.97
CA PHE A 193 -10.48 14.44 5.42
C PHE A 193 -11.91 14.19 5.91
N GLY A 194 -12.07 13.61 7.10
CA GLY A 194 -13.39 13.43 7.70
C GLY A 194 -14.19 14.73 7.69
N SER A 195 -15.45 14.67 7.22
CA SER A 195 -16.30 15.83 7.01
C SER A 195 -17.23 16.15 8.20
N ASP A 196 -17.53 15.14 9.03
CA ASP A 196 -18.31 15.27 10.28
C ASP A 196 -17.87 14.19 11.27
N LEU A 197 -18.16 14.39 12.57
CA LEU A 197 -17.96 13.41 13.60
C LEU A 197 -19.03 13.51 14.68
N TRP A 198 -19.39 12.40 15.28
CA TRP A 198 -20.30 12.32 16.42
C TRP A 198 -20.00 11.08 17.26
N LEU A 199 -20.52 11.03 18.45
CA LEU A 199 -20.45 9.86 19.32
C LEU A 199 -21.75 9.05 19.24
N MET A 200 -21.68 7.78 19.65
CA MET A 200 -22.82 6.90 19.79
C MET A 200 -22.65 6.05 21.06
N ASP A 201 -23.71 5.91 21.83
CA ASP A 201 -23.77 4.98 22.95
C ASP A 201 -23.86 3.55 22.40
N VAL A 202 -22.97 2.67 22.83
CA VAL A 202 -22.95 1.27 22.40
C VAL A 202 -24.07 0.46 23.09
N GLY A 203 -24.57 0.96 24.22
CA GLY A 203 -25.66 0.32 24.99
C GLY A 203 -27.02 0.39 24.29
N ASP A 204 -27.37 1.51 23.68
CA ASP A 204 -28.69 1.73 23.06
C ASP A 204 -28.64 2.19 21.60
N GLY A 205 -27.46 2.55 21.07
CA GLY A 205 -27.29 3.06 19.71
C GLY A 205 -27.62 4.54 19.55
N GLN A 206 -27.88 5.28 20.68
CA GLN A 206 -28.21 6.69 20.64
C GLN A 206 -27.02 7.53 20.11
N GLN A 207 -27.28 8.34 19.09
CA GLN A 207 -26.28 9.27 18.57
C GLN A 207 -26.17 10.50 19.46
N ILE A 208 -24.93 10.91 19.74
CA ILE A 208 -24.59 12.03 20.59
C ILE A 208 -23.87 13.08 19.75
N ARG A 209 -24.52 14.22 19.51
CA ARG A 209 -23.92 15.33 18.76
C ARG A 209 -22.93 16.11 19.61
N ILE A 210 -21.86 16.59 18.96
CA ILE A 210 -20.78 17.37 19.57
C ILE A 210 -20.94 18.82 19.13
N ALA A 211 -21.06 19.72 20.11
CA ALA A 211 -21.10 21.15 19.85
C ALA A 211 -19.69 21.73 19.62
N GLY A 212 -19.61 22.85 18.90
CA GLY A 212 -18.35 23.59 18.71
C GLY A 212 -17.34 22.99 17.77
N LEU A 213 -17.73 22.01 16.94
CA LEU A 213 -16.88 21.51 15.86
C LEU A 213 -16.59 22.61 14.84
N PRO A 214 -15.33 22.73 14.36
CA PRO A 214 -14.97 23.69 13.31
C PRO A 214 -15.64 23.34 11.96
N GLN A 215 -15.86 24.38 11.15
CA GLN A 215 -16.38 24.22 9.80
C GLN A 215 -15.45 24.91 8.79
N PRO A 216 -14.97 24.19 7.74
CA PRO A 216 -15.07 22.75 7.56
C PRO A 216 -14.29 21.99 8.64
N LEU A 217 -14.72 20.74 8.94
CA LEU A 217 -14.08 19.93 9.97
C LEU A 217 -12.62 19.61 9.63
N GLY A 218 -12.36 19.13 8.43
CA GLY A 218 -11.01 18.80 7.95
C GLY A 218 -10.28 17.80 8.84
N LEU A 219 -10.98 16.77 9.34
CA LEU A 219 -10.47 15.80 10.30
C LEU A 219 -9.44 14.88 9.64
N ALA A 220 -8.18 14.99 10.08
CA ALA A 220 -7.07 14.17 9.62
C ALA A 220 -6.81 12.93 10.49
N GLY A 221 -7.24 12.93 11.72
CA GLY A 221 -7.12 11.80 12.64
C GLY A 221 -7.68 12.12 14.02
N ALA A 222 -8.18 11.10 14.71
CA ALA A 222 -8.74 11.22 16.06
C ALA A 222 -8.25 10.09 16.97
N ALA A 223 -8.12 10.36 18.27
CA ALA A 223 -7.78 9.37 19.29
C ALA A 223 -8.38 9.73 20.65
N TRP A 224 -8.91 8.70 21.31
CA TRP A 224 -9.38 8.79 22.68
C TRP A 224 -8.23 8.97 23.66
N SER A 225 -8.45 9.78 24.74
CA SER A 225 -7.57 9.70 25.90
C SER A 225 -7.68 8.33 26.57
N PRO A 226 -6.62 7.84 27.25
CA PRO A 226 -6.68 6.56 27.97
C PRO A 226 -7.86 6.46 28.94
N ASP A 227 -8.19 7.55 29.67
CA ASP A 227 -9.30 7.62 30.61
C ASP A 227 -10.69 7.86 29.98
N GLN A 228 -10.74 8.02 28.65
CA GLN A 228 -11.95 8.25 27.85
C GLN A 228 -12.66 9.60 28.13
N ARG A 229 -12.10 10.48 28.95
CA ARG A 229 -12.72 11.78 29.22
C ARG A 229 -12.62 12.73 28.03
N TRP A 230 -11.63 12.52 27.17
CA TRP A 230 -11.30 13.37 26.04
C TRP A 230 -11.17 12.58 24.75
N LEU A 231 -11.54 13.23 23.65
CA LEU A 231 -11.19 12.81 22.29
C LEU A 231 -10.35 13.93 21.68
N ALA A 232 -9.10 13.64 21.29
CA ALA A 232 -8.28 14.57 20.53
C ALA A 232 -8.43 14.29 19.03
N PHE A 233 -8.42 15.35 18.21
CA PHE A 233 -8.35 15.21 16.78
C PHE A 233 -7.49 16.28 16.11
N ASN A 234 -6.84 15.89 15.01
CA ASN A 234 -6.07 16.78 14.16
C ASN A 234 -6.95 17.35 13.06
N ARG A 235 -7.02 18.67 12.95
CA ARG A 235 -7.69 19.41 11.90
C ARG A 235 -6.69 19.98 10.92
N ILE A 236 -6.90 19.69 9.63
CA ILE A 236 -6.15 20.29 8.52
C ILE A 236 -7.06 21.25 7.77
N ASP A 237 -6.68 22.53 7.77
CA ASP A 237 -7.33 23.58 7.00
C ASP A 237 -6.37 24.12 5.93
N ARG A 238 -6.50 23.63 4.74
CA ARG A 238 -5.64 24.02 3.62
C ARG A 238 -5.86 25.45 3.15
N ALA A 239 -7.07 25.98 3.33
CA ALA A 239 -7.41 27.34 2.92
C ALA A 239 -6.68 28.38 3.80
N SER A 240 -6.70 28.21 5.11
CA SER A 240 -5.98 29.08 6.04
C SER A 240 -4.51 28.71 6.27
N GLY A 241 -4.10 27.50 5.88
CA GLY A 241 -2.77 26.94 6.22
C GLY A 241 -2.71 26.36 7.62
N GLY A 242 -3.87 26.08 8.23
CA GLY A 242 -3.97 25.59 9.61
C GLY A 242 -3.67 24.09 9.73
N ASN A 243 -2.81 23.73 10.68
CA ASN A 243 -2.61 22.37 11.17
C ASN A 243 -2.78 22.44 12.68
N GLU A 244 -3.92 21.97 13.18
CA GLU A 244 -4.42 22.26 14.52
C GLU A 244 -4.75 20.99 15.28
N LEU A 245 -4.61 21.03 16.61
CA LEU A 245 -5.09 20.00 17.53
C LEU A 245 -6.33 20.52 18.26
N TRP A 246 -7.38 19.73 18.25
CA TRP A 246 -8.66 20.00 18.90
C TRP A 246 -8.96 18.95 19.95
N LEU A 247 -9.67 19.31 21.00
CA LEU A 247 -10.17 18.42 22.04
C LEU A 247 -11.70 18.46 22.08
N VAL A 248 -12.29 17.30 22.27
CA VAL A 248 -13.69 17.13 22.67
C VAL A 248 -13.72 16.71 24.12
N ASP A 249 -14.38 17.50 24.96
CA ASP A 249 -14.83 17.08 26.29
C ASP A 249 -16.02 16.14 26.08
N VAL A 250 -15.83 14.83 26.37
CA VAL A 250 -16.83 13.79 26.14
C VAL A 250 -18.06 13.97 27.04
N GLY A 251 -17.84 14.39 28.30
CA GLY A 251 -18.92 14.65 29.26
C GLY A 251 -19.73 15.89 28.89
N ALA A 252 -19.05 16.98 28.53
CA ALA A 252 -19.70 18.24 28.12
C ALA A 252 -20.21 18.19 26.66
N ARG A 253 -19.83 17.18 25.87
CA ARG A 253 -20.18 17.03 24.44
C ARG A 253 -19.78 18.23 23.59
N ARG A 254 -18.60 18.79 23.87
CA ARG A 254 -18.16 20.05 23.28
C ARG A 254 -16.72 19.97 22.78
N ALA A 255 -16.50 20.44 21.56
CA ALA A 255 -15.18 20.58 20.96
C ALA A 255 -14.62 22.00 21.20
N SER A 256 -13.31 22.09 21.38
CA SER A 256 -12.55 23.32 21.44
C SER A 256 -11.17 23.15 20.83
N ARG A 257 -10.62 24.23 20.27
CA ARG A 257 -9.25 24.24 19.75
C ARG A 257 -8.26 24.22 20.92
N LEU A 258 -7.34 23.26 20.93
CA LEU A 258 -6.28 23.19 21.93
C LEU A 258 -5.07 24.04 21.51
N LEU A 259 -4.54 23.81 20.30
CA LEU A 259 -3.40 24.54 19.75
C LEU A 259 -3.35 24.49 18.24
N GLY A 260 -2.49 25.32 17.64
CA GLY A 260 -2.14 25.29 16.21
C GLY A 260 -0.64 25.14 15.99
N GLY A 261 -0.25 25.08 14.73
CA GLY A 261 1.15 24.97 14.35
C GLY A 261 1.76 23.57 14.54
N LEU A 262 0.94 22.53 14.42
CA LEU A 262 1.47 21.16 14.37
C LEU A 262 2.37 20.97 13.16
N ASN A 263 3.42 20.15 13.31
CA ASN A 263 4.19 19.60 12.22
C ASN A 263 3.91 18.09 12.15
N THR A 264 3.20 17.67 11.12
CA THR A 264 2.83 16.27 10.89
C THR A 264 3.51 15.67 9.63
N VAL A 265 4.54 16.32 9.09
CA VAL A 265 5.24 15.94 7.85
C VAL A 265 5.75 14.50 7.88
N ALA A 266 6.33 14.06 9.01
CA ALA A 266 6.79 12.68 9.17
C ALA A 266 5.66 11.67 9.50
N GLY A 267 4.41 12.12 9.53
CA GLY A 267 3.26 11.35 10.01
C GLY A 267 3.09 11.42 11.53
N GLY A 268 1.89 11.19 12.04
CA GLY A 268 1.55 11.22 13.47
C GLY A 268 1.53 12.63 14.07
N GLY A 269 2.63 13.12 14.55
CA GLY A 269 2.80 14.48 15.07
C GLY A 269 2.21 14.73 16.46
N TRP A 270 1.46 13.78 17.05
CA TRP A 270 0.93 13.89 18.40
C TRP A 270 0.51 12.54 19.00
N SER A 271 0.52 12.43 20.31
CA SER A 271 0.04 11.24 21.04
C SER A 271 -0.36 11.60 22.46
N TRP A 272 -1.36 10.89 23.01
CA TRP A 272 -1.76 11.03 24.40
C TRP A 272 -0.64 10.62 25.36
N LEU A 273 -0.53 11.33 26.47
CA LEU A 273 0.23 10.87 27.62
C LEU A 273 -0.54 9.73 28.32
N PRO A 274 0.17 8.75 28.92
CA PRO A 274 -0.48 7.59 29.54
C PRO A 274 -1.46 7.94 30.65
N ASP A 275 -1.22 9.05 31.35
CA ASP A 275 -2.04 9.55 32.45
C ASP A 275 -3.21 10.45 32.00
N SER A 276 -3.43 10.59 30.70
CA SER A 276 -4.45 11.49 30.11
C SER A 276 -4.30 12.97 30.45
N SER A 277 -3.20 13.39 31.10
CA SER A 277 -2.98 14.78 31.52
C SER A 277 -2.73 15.76 30.37
N GLY A 278 -2.41 15.24 29.18
CA GLY A 278 -2.09 16.02 27.99
C GLY A 278 -1.54 15.16 26.86
N LEU A 279 -0.84 15.82 25.95
CA LEU A 279 -0.32 15.18 24.74
C LEU A 279 1.16 15.53 24.52
N LEU A 280 1.91 14.59 23.94
CA LEU A 280 3.19 14.87 23.30
C LEU A 280 2.89 15.30 21.87
N VAL A 281 3.45 16.42 21.42
CA VAL A 281 3.20 17.00 20.09
C VAL A 281 4.49 17.38 19.39
N HIS A 282 4.47 17.37 18.06
CA HIS A 282 5.48 17.96 17.20
C HIS A 282 4.96 19.30 16.70
N LEU A 283 5.68 20.38 16.98
CA LEU A 283 5.32 21.72 16.57
C LEU A 283 6.23 22.23 15.46
N GLN A 284 5.72 23.07 14.61
CA GLN A 284 6.52 23.89 13.71
C GLN A 284 7.46 24.78 14.53
N VAL A 285 8.67 24.98 14.03
CA VAL A 285 9.66 25.79 14.73
C VAL A 285 9.34 27.27 14.55
N ALA A 286 8.98 27.95 15.65
CA ALA A 286 8.70 29.36 15.61
C ALA A 286 9.94 30.17 15.23
N GLY A 287 9.79 31.10 14.28
CA GLY A 287 10.90 31.93 13.79
C GLY A 287 11.90 31.18 12.92
N ALA A 288 11.55 30.01 12.41
CA ALA A 288 12.38 29.32 11.41
C ALA A 288 12.63 30.27 10.21
N PRO A 289 13.88 30.31 9.67
CA PRO A 289 14.14 31.10 8.48
C PRO A 289 13.22 30.70 7.34
N ALA A 290 12.73 31.68 6.59
CA ALA A 290 12.02 31.38 5.35
C ALA A 290 12.95 30.62 4.40
N LEU A 291 12.38 29.64 3.70
CA LEU A 291 13.12 28.99 2.62
C LEU A 291 13.54 30.05 1.60
N PRO A 292 14.79 30.01 1.11
CA PRO A 292 15.16 30.80 -0.04
C PRO A 292 14.17 30.49 -1.18
N ALA A 293 13.78 31.52 -1.92
CA ALA A 293 13.00 31.29 -3.14
C ALA A 293 13.79 30.31 -4.02
N ALA A 294 13.08 29.33 -4.58
CA ALA A 294 13.70 28.43 -5.55
C ALA A 294 14.26 29.29 -6.69
N ASP A 295 15.52 29.04 -7.05
CA ASP A 295 16.13 29.73 -8.18
C ASP A 295 15.27 29.51 -9.44
N ALA A 296 14.82 30.60 -10.03
CA ALA A 296 14.02 30.53 -11.27
C ALA A 296 14.84 29.91 -12.42
N VAL A 297 16.15 29.99 -12.29
CA VAL A 297 17.13 29.39 -13.25
C VAL A 297 17.98 28.38 -12.48
N PRO A 298 18.10 27.13 -12.96
CA PRO A 298 18.91 26.11 -12.32
C PRO A 298 20.37 26.60 -12.22
N THR A 299 20.98 26.48 -11.05
CA THR A 299 22.40 26.88 -10.81
C THR A 299 23.39 25.83 -11.32
N GLY A 300 22.93 24.65 -11.69
CA GLY A 300 23.72 23.54 -12.21
C GLY A 300 22.93 22.27 -12.46
N PRO A 301 23.58 21.23 -13.01
CA PRO A 301 22.94 19.94 -13.23
C PRO A 301 22.72 19.17 -11.91
N ASN A 302 21.77 18.26 -11.90
CA ASN A 302 21.66 17.26 -10.84
C ASN A 302 22.70 16.16 -11.06
N ILE A 303 23.54 15.89 -10.07
CA ILE A 303 24.63 14.93 -10.16
C ILE A 303 24.38 13.80 -9.17
N GLN A 304 24.40 12.57 -9.67
CA GLN A 304 24.40 11.35 -8.87
C GLN A 304 25.69 10.59 -9.18
N GLN A 305 26.35 10.09 -8.14
CA GLN A 305 27.61 9.37 -8.26
C GLN A 305 27.62 8.16 -7.34
N THR A 306 28.24 7.08 -7.77
CA THR A 306 28.53 5.89 -6.96
C THR A 306 30.01 5.54 -7.06
N ASP A 307 30.57 4.95 -6.01
CA ASP A 307 31.97 4.53 -5.94
C ASP A 307 32.12 3.05 -6.30
N ALA A 308 33.10 2.75 -7.15
CA ALA A 308 33.39 1.38 -7.61
C ALA A 308 33.74 0.39 -6.46
N GLY A 309 34.19 0.88 -5.31
CA GLY A 309 34.56 0.05 -4.16
C GLY A 309 33.38 -0.32 -3.22
N ALA A 310 32.17 0.17 -3.49
CA ALA A 310 31.04 -0.01 -2.57
C ALA A 310 30.43 -1.44 -2.55
N GLY A 311 30.91 -2.34 -3.42
CA GLY A 311 30.38 -3.71 -3.58
C GLY A 311 29.04 -3.75 -4.29
N VAL A 312 28.53 -4.96 -4.51
CA VAL A 312 27.20 -5.17 -5.11
C VAL A 312 26.14 -4.86 -4.07
N ARG A 313 25.30 -3.87 -4.36
CA ARG A 313 24.20 -3.44 -3.48
C ARG A 313 22.92 -3.36 -4.32
N SER A 314 21.94 -4.16 -3.95
CA SER A 314 20.62 -4.11 -4.60
C SER A 314 19.88 -2.85 -4.16
N VAL A 315 19.41 -2.09 -5.14
CA VAL A 315 18.59 -0.90 -4.90
C VAL A 315 17.33 -1.01 -5.75
N ARG A 316 16.17 -1.09 -5.10
CA ARG A 316 14.89 -0.97 -5.83
C ARG A 316 14.76 0.43 -6.41
N THR A 317 13.98 0.54 -7.46
CA THR A 317 13.68 1.82 -8.10
C THR A 317 12.75 2.64 -7.19
N TYR A 318 13.20 3.81 -6.78
CA TYR A 318 12.42 4.73 -5.95
C TYR A 318 12.05 5.98 -6.73
N GLN A 319 10.96 6.60 -6.31
CA GLN A 319 10.49 7.89 -6.83
C GLN A 319 10.51 8.95 -5.73
N ASP A 320 10.28 10.20 -6.14
CA ASP A 320 10.22 11.35 -5.23
C ASP A 320 11.50 11.55 -4.38
N LEU A 321 12.67 11.14 -4.91
CA LEU A 321 13.96 11.29 -4.24
C LEU A 321 14.43 12.75 -4.23
N LEU A 322 15.36 13.08 -3.33
CA LEU A 322 16.09 14.34 -3.40
C LEU A 322 16.91 14.38 -4.68
N ARG A 323 16.98 15.56 -5.34
CA ARG A 323 17.70 15.74 -6.60
C ARG A 323 18.97 16.56 -6.43
N ASN A 324 18.97 17.44 -5.44
CA ASN A 324 20.04 18.40 -5.19
C ASN A 324 20.01 18.93 -3.75
N GLU A 325 20.98 19.77 -3.40
CA GLU A 325 21.11 20.34 -2.07
C GLU A 325 19.96 21.30 -1.70
N ASN A 326 19.28 21.89 -2.68
CA ASN A 326 18.10 22.71 -2.41
C ASN A 326 16.92 21.85 -1.93
N ASP A 327 16.70 20.68 -2.57
CA ASP A 327 15.71 19.71 -2.09
C ASP A 327 16.06 19.23 -0.66
N ALA A 328 17.37 19.01 -0.38
CA ALA A 328 17.83 18.62 0.95
C ALA A 328 17.53 19.69 2.01
N ARG A 329 17.81 20.95 1.73
CA ARG A 329 17.47 22.09 2.61
C ARG A 329 15.96 22.26 2.79
N THR A 330 15.20 22.05 1.72
CA THR A 330 13.73 22.09 1.77
C THR A 330 13.19 20.98 2.65
N LEU A 331 13.72 19.76 2.52
CA LEU A 331 13.37 18.66 3.42
C LEU A 331 13.67 19.00 4.89
N GLU A 332 14.86 19.53 5.18
CA GLU A 332 15.25 19.94 6.54
C GLU A 332 14.26 20.97 7.12
N HIS A 333 13.88 21.97 6.32
CA HIS A 333 12.93 22.98 6.76
C HIS A 333 11.59 22.39 7.16
N TYR A 334 10.99 21.53 6.31
CA TYR A 334 9.65 20.99 6.58
C TYR A 334 9.66 19.87 7.63
N LEU A 335 10.71 19.05 7.69
CA LEU A 335 10.81 17.95 8.63
C LEU A 335 11.23 18.39 10.03
N THR A 336 11.95 19.52 10.17
CA THR A 336 12.37 20.03 11.48
C THR A 336 11.16 20.36 12.33
N SER A 337 11.07 19.73 13.50
CA SER A 337 9.98 19.94 14.46
C SER A 337 10.51 20.11 15.87
N GLN A 338 9.74 20.83 16.71
CA GLN A 338 9.97 21.00 18.14
C GLN A 338 9.05 20.07 18.90
N LEU A 339 9.60 19.13 19.65
CA LEU A 339 8.82 18.33 20.58
C LEU A 339 8.28 19.23 21.71
N ALA A 340 7.04 19.01 22.09
CA ALA A 340 6.42 19.72 23.23
C ALA A 340 5.40 18.82 23.93
N ARG A 341 5.25 19.05 25.24
CA ARG A 341 4.12 18.54 26.03
C ARG A 341 3.07 19.64 26.14
N VAL A 342 1.85 19.29 25.86
CA VAL A 342 0.69 20.21 25.96
C VAL A 342 -0.30 19.59 26.92
N ASP A 343 -0.71 20.32 27.97
CA ASP A 343 -1.77 19.84 28.86
C ASP A 343 -3.17 20.05 28.25
N ILE A 344 -4.17 19.48 28.88
CA ILE A 344 -5.56 19.60 28.41
C ILE A 344 -6.10 21.05 28.47
N GLY A 345 -5.46 21.93 29.20
CA GLY A 345 -5.76 23.35 29.28
C GLY A 345 -5.03 24.19 28.22
N GLY A 346 -4.15 23.61 27.43
CA GLY A 346 -3.39 24.24 26.35
C GLY A 346 -2.03 24.81 26.78
N ALA A 347 -1.63 24.69 28.05
CA ALA A 347 -0.29 25.12 28.47
C ALA A 347 0.76 24.22 27.82
N THR A 348 1.67 24.86 27.09
CA THR A 348 2.64 24.19 26.24
C THR A 348 4.05 24.31 26.81
N ARG A 349 4.73 23.17 26.99
CA ARG A 349 6.13 23.09 27.41
C ARG A 349 6.97 22.42 26.36
N ARG A 350 7.95 23.14 25.80
CA ARG A 350 8.90 22.58 24.83
C ARG A 350 9.83 21.56 25.50
N ILE A 351 10.13 20.49 24.76
CA ILE A 351 10.99 19.37 25.17
C ILE A 351 12.20 19.34 24.24
N GLY A 352 13.41 19.50 24.76
CA GLY A 352 14.65 19.46 23.98
C GLY A 352 14.76 20.55 22.91
N ALA A 353 15.71 20.37 22.00
CA ALA A 353 15.92 21.25 20.85
C ALA A 353 15.12 20.79 19.62
N PRO A 354 14.81 21.69 18.67
CA PRO A 354 14.29 21.28 17.38
C PRO A 354 15.23 20.32 16.66
N ALA A 355 14.68 19.32 16.00
CA ALA A 355 15.44 18.36 15.20
C ALA A 355 14.56 17.74 14.10
N LEU A 356 15.19 16.95 13.23
CA LEU A 356 14.52 16.24 12.13
C LEU A 356 13.87 14.95 12.66
N TYR A 357 12.89 15.10 13.55
CA TYR A 357 12.22 13.95 14.15
C TYR A 357 11.35 13.21 13.14
N THR A 358 11.56 11.88 13.05
CA THR A 358 10.73 10.98 12.23
C THR A 358 9.69 10.24 13.08
N SER A 359 9.96 10.06 14.38
CA SER A 359 8.98 9.48 15.31
C SER A 359 9.31 9.84 16.75
N SER A 360 8.29 9.83 17.61
CA SER A 360 8.44 9.89 19.06
C SER A 360 7.36 9.07 19.74
N ALA A 361 7.71 8.43 20.88
CA ALA A 361 6.78 7.63 21.66
C ALA A 361 7.08 7.78 23.17
N VAL A 362 6.06 8.11 23.95
CA VAL A 362 6.16 8.17 25.40
C VAL A 362 6.20 6.77 25.99
N SER A 363 7.06 6.55 27.00
CA SER A 363 7.09 5.29 27.76
C SER A 363 5.75 5.03 28.49
N PRO A 364 5.42 3.79 28.87
CA PRO A 364 4.19 3.52 29.63
C PRO A 364 4.09 4.26 30.96
N ASP A 365 5.21 4.57 31.62
CA ASP A 365 5.24 5.37 32.86
C ASP A 365 5.20 6.89 32.67
N GLY A 366 5.18 7.36 31.43
CA GLY A 366 5.12 8.78 31.08
C GLY A 366 6.40 9.57 31.28
N ARG A 367 7.51 8.95 31.73
CA ARG A 367 8.74 9.62 32.14
C ARG A 367 9.79 9.76 31.05
N HIS A 368 9.69 8.97 29.99
CA HIS A 368 10.68 8.90 28.91
C HIS A 368 10.02 9.06 27.54
N VAL A 369 10.76 9.62 26.60
CA VAL A 369 10.38 9.68 25.19
C VAL A 369 11.42 8.94 24.38
N LEU A 370 11.02 7.88 23.71
CA LEU A 370 11.81 7.27 22.65
C LEU A 370 11.67 8.15 21.41
N ALA A 371 12.76 8.76 20.96
CA ALA A 371 12.80 9.63 19.80
C ALA A 371 13.69 9.06 18.71
N GLN A 372 13.27 9.17 17.47
CA GLN A 372 14.08 8.90 16.29
C GLN A 372 14.17 10.16 15.44
N ARG A 373 15.39 10.54 15.10
CA ARG A 373 15.66 11.68 14.23
C ARG A 373 16.71 11.33 13.20
N ILE A 374 16.61 11.92 12.02
CA ILE A 374 17.63 11.77 10.99
C ILE A 374 18.73 12.81 11.13
N GLU A 375 19.90 12.48 10.59
CA GLU A 375 21.07 13.34 10.51
C GLU A 375 21.64 13.34 9.10
N ARG A 376 22.42 14.39 8.74
CA ARG A 376 23.24 14.37 7.52
C ARG A 376 24.38 13.33 7.61
N PRO A 377 24.90 12.83 6.46
CA PRO A 377 24.56 13.23 5.10
C PRO A 377 23.27 12.58 4.60
N PHE A 378 22.51 13.33 3.76
CA PHE A 378 21.37 12.75 3.07
C PHE A 378 21.81 12.09 1.76
N SER A 379 20.97 11.20 1.22
CA SER A 379 21.21 10.55 -0.04
C SER A 379 20.24 11.04 -1.11
N PHE A 380 20.74 11.12 -2.34
CA PHE A 380 19.93 11.36 -3.54
C PHE A 380 19.49 10.06 -4.24
N LEU A 381 19.83 8.89 -3.68
CA LEU A 381 19.62 7.57 -4.26
C LEU A 381 18.54 6.75 -3.53
N VAL A 382 18.23 7.12 -2.29
CA VAL A 382 17.29 6.38 -1.44
C VAL A 382 16.35 7.31 -0.66
N PRO A 383 15.17 6.82 -0.25
CA PRO A 383 14.21 7.64 0.51
C PRO A 383 14.67 7.89 1.96
N LEU A 384 14.01 8.88 2.61
CA LEU A 384 14.20 9.32 3.99
C LEU A 384 14.42 8.18 4.99
N MET A 385 13.69 7.11 4.81
CA MET A 385 13.71 5.97 5.71
C MET A 385 15.06 5.25 5.76
N ARG A 386 15.96 5.53 4.84
CA ARG A 386 17.32 4.98 4.76
C ARG A 386 18.42 5.95 5.13
N PHE A 387 18.07 7.17 5.52
CA PHE A 387 19.03 8.19 5.95
C PHE A 387 19.64 7.85 7.32
N PRO A 388 20.83 8.41 7.62
CA PRO A 388 21.43 8.26 8.95
C PRO A 388 20.46 8.71 10.04
N ARG A 389 20.37 7.93 11.11
CA ARG A 389 19.45 8.24 12.20
C ARG A 389 20.04 8.00 13.57
N VAL A 390 19.56 8.79 14.52
CA VAL A 390 19.82 8.59 15.95
C VAL A 390 18.54 8.12 16.61
N ILE A 391 18.68 7.07 17.38
CA ILE A 391 17.63 6.52 18.24
C ILE A 391 18.04 6.82 19.68
N GLU A 392 17.25 7.59 20.39
CA GLU A 392 17.60 8.06 21.73
C GLU A 392 16.40 8.07 22.67
N VAL A 393 16.65 7.96 23.94
CA VAL A 393 15.69 8.14 25.02
C VAL A 393 15.92 9.51 25.63
N LEU A 394 14.86 10.32 25.64
CA LEU A 394 14.84 11.63 26.27
C LEU A 394 14.06 11.59 27.59
N ASP A 395 14.42 12.44 28.53
CA ASP A 395 13.58 12.75 29.67
C ASP A 395 12.30 13.48 29.21
N ALA A 396 11.14 12.97 29.54
CA ALA A 396 9.86 13.48 29.03
C ALA A 396 9.50 14.86 29.58
N SER A 397 10.18 15.31 30.62
CA SER A 397 9.92 16.64 31.22
C SER A 397 10.84 17.72 30.67
N THR A 398 12.11 17.40 30.41
CA THR A 398 13.13 18.39 30.02
C THR A 398 13.59 18.23 28.59
N GLY A 399 13.43 17.05 28.01
CA GLY A 399 13.98 16.68 26.70
C GLY A 399 15.49 16.42 26.72
N LYS A 400 16.10 16.32 27.91
CA LYS A 400 17.52 15.98 28.03
C LYS A 400 17.74 14.55 27.55
N PRO A 401 18.68 14.31 26.64
CA PRO A 401 19.07 12.94 26.26
C PRO A 401 19.58 12.17 27.48
N LEU A 402 18.95 11.04 27.76
CA LEU A 402 19.31 10.12 28.84
C LEU A 402 20.16 8.95 28.33
N HIS A 403 19.84 8.47 27.13
CA HIS A 403 20.50 7.31 26.54
C HIS A 403 20.42 7.38 25.01
N THR A 404 21.54 7.12 24.33
CA THR A 404 21.58 6.88 22.90
C THR A 404 21.56 5.37 22.67
N VAL A 405 20.47 4.87 22.13
CA VAL A 405 20.32 3.43 21.84
C VAL A 405 21.17 3.04 20.65
N ALA A 406 21.13 3.83 19.57
CA ALA A 406 21.89 3.58 18.36
C ALA A 406 22.11 4.86 17.53
N ARG A 407 23.22 4.85 16.77
CA ARG A 407 23.46 5.74 15.64
C ARG A 407 23.59 4.87 14.40
N LEU A 408 22.62 4.94 13.52
CA LEU A 408 22.55 4.12 12.32
C LEU A 408 23.08 4.92 11.13
N PRO A 409 23.95 4.36 10.29
CA PRO A 409 24.49 5.04 9.13
C PRO A 409 23.48 5.11 7.99
N LEU A 410 23.86 5.83 6.93
CA LEU A 410 23.18 5.82 5.64
C LEU A 410 23.17 4.40 5.05
N VAL A 411 22.01 3.98 4.52
CA VAL A 411 21.81 2.67 3.90
C VAL A 411 21.41 2.82 2.44
N GLU A 412 22.34 2.91 1.54
CA GLU A 412 22.05 3.04 0.10
C GLU A 412 21.72 1.71 -0.59
N GLY A 413 22.13 0.59 -0.05
CA GLY A 413 21.83 -0.73 -0.62
C GLY A 413 21.67 -1.79 0.47
N LEU A 414 20.90 -2.83 0.14
CA LEU A 414 20.71 -4.03 0.94
C LEU A 414 21.12 -5.28 0.15
N PRO A 415 21.38 -6.41 0.80
CA PRO A 415 21.43 -7.68 0.12
C PRO A 415 20.16 -7.95 -0.68
N THR A 416 20.25 -8.80 -1.70
CA THR A 416 19.09 -9.17 -2.52
C THR A 416 18.17 -10.10 -1.74
N GLY A 417 16.86 -9.92 -1.90
CA GLY A 417 15.82 -10.79 -1.33
C GLY A 417 14.84 -10.05 -0.41
N ASN A 418 13.65 -10.62 -0.31
CA ASN A 418 12.57 -10.06 0.51
C ASN A 418 12.79 -10.27 2.02
N ASP A 419 13.66 -11.22 2.40
CA ASP A 419 14.10 -11.42 3.77
C ASP A 419 15.36 -10.60 4.12
N ALA A 420 15.88 -9.79 3.18
CA ALA A 420 17.00 -8.90 3.44
C ALA A 420 16.58 -7.80 4.42
N VAL A 421 17.36 -7.65 5.46
CA VAL A 421 17.15 -6.62 6.47
C VAL A 421 18.48 -5.95 6.80
N PRO A 422 18.38 -4.78 7.34
CA PRO A 422 19.54 -4.08 7.76
C PRO A 422 20.13 -4.68 9.07
N THR A 423 21.40 -4.41 9.35
CA THR A 423 22.05 -4.73 10.65
C THR A 423 21.82 -3.61 11.67
N GLY A 424 22.05 -3.90 12.94
CA GLY A 424 21.83 -2.98 14.04
C GLY A 424 20.37 -2.92 14.52
N VAL A 425 20.07 -1.91 15.31
CA VAL A 425 18.78 -1.75 15.99
C VAL A 425 17.67 -1.50 14.98
N ARG A 426 16.65 -2.33 14.98
CA ARG A 426 15.44 -2.18 14.16
C ARG A 426 14.17 -2.56 14.93
N SER A 427 13.02 -2.05 14.49
CA SER A 427 11.70 -2.30 15.10
C SER A 427 11.66 -1.96 16.60
N ILE A 428 12.37 -0.90 16.99
CA ILE A 428 12.45 -0.51 18.40
C ILE A 428 11.12 0.07 18.88
N SER A 429 10.70 -0.34 20.08
CA SER A 429 9.50 0.16 20.74
C SER A 429 9.57 0.02 22.24
N TRP A 430 8.63 0.64 22.96
CA TRP A 430 8.40 0.37 24.36
C TRP A 430 7.66 -0.96 24.53
N ARG A 431 8.10 -1.76 25.48
CA ARG A 431 7.35 -2.89 25.99
C ARG A 431 6.07 -2.38 26.66
N ALA A 432 4.90 -2.82 26.21
CA ALA A 432 3.63 -2.21 26.61
C ALA A 432 3.23 -2.53 28.07
N ASP A 433 3.69 -3.67 28.60
CA ASP A 433 3.35 -4.17 29.95
C ASP A 433 4.39 -3.82 31.02
N ALA A 434 5.41 -3.04 30.67
CA ALA A 434 6.46 -2.60 31.60
C ALA A 434 6.59 -1.07 31.61
N PRO A 435 7.00 -0.45 32.74
CA PRO A 435 7.02 1.01 32.89
C PRO A 435 7.89 1.73 31.86
N ALA A 436 9.13 1.26 31.64
CA ALA A 436 10.08 1.87 30.72
C ALA A 436 11.13 0.85 30.25
N THR A 437 10.74 -0.11 29.46
CA THR A 437 11.63 -1.12 28.87
C THR A 437 11.56 -1.03 27.36
N LEU A 438 12.71 -0.84 26.73
CA LEU A 438 12.85 -0.89 25.27
C LEU A 438 12.96 -2.33 24.79
N VAL A 439 12.46 -2.58 23.57
CA VAL A 439 12.62 -3.84 22.85
C VAL A 439 12.95 -3.54 21.39
N TRP A 440 13.87 -4.31 20.81
CA TRP A 440 14.26 -4.19 19.41
C TRP A 440 14.80 -5.52 18.86
N ALA A 441 14.96 -5.62 17.55
CA ALA A 441 15.59 -6.76 16.88
C ALA A 441 16.90 -6.35 16.21
N GLU A 442 17.84 -7.29 16.13
CA GLU A 442 19.11 -7.14 15.41
C GLU A 442 19.39 -8.37 14.55
N ALA A 443 19.78 -8.16 13.29
CA ALA A 443 20.13 -9.25 12.39
C ALA A 443 21.48 -9.87 12.78
N GLN A 444 21.53 -11.21 12.87
CA GLN A 444 22.74 -11.97 13.22
C GLN A 444 23.45 -12.56 11.99
N ASP A 445 22.77 -12.61 10.83
CA ASP A 445 23.31 -13.08 9.57
C ASP A 445 23.83 -11.93 8.66
N GLY A 446 24.08 -10.75 9.25
CA GLY A 446 24.44 -9.55 8.48
C GLY A 446 23.30 -8.96 7.67
N GLY A 447 22.05 -9.39 7.90
CA GLY A 447 20.88 -8.98 7.18
C GLY A 447 20.76 -9.63 5.80
N ASP A 448 21.63 -10.57 5.46
CA ASP A 448 21.68 -11.24 4.17
C ASP A 448 20.96 -12.60 4.23
N PRO A 449 19.81 -12.76 3.55
CA PRO A 449 19.09 -14.03 3.53
C PRO A 449 19.85 -15.16 2.82
N ALA A 450 20.81 -14.85 1.97
CA ALA A 450 21.63 -15.85 1.28
C ALA A 450 22.71 -16.46 2.19
N ARG A 451 23.07 -15.78 3.29
CA ARG A 451 24.03 -16.28 4.24
C ARG A 451 23.40 -17.35 5.12
N GLU A 452 24.02 -18.51 5.24
CA GLU A 452 23.57 -19.55 6.16
C GLU A 452 23.74 -19.10 7.62
N SER A 453 22.68 -19.25 8.42
CA SER A 453 22.68 -18.94 9.83
C SER A 453 21.57 -19.71 10.55
N THR A 454 21.89 -20.23 11.73
CA THR A 454 20.89 -20.85 12.64
C THR A 454 20.08 -19.81 13.38
N VAL A 455 20.66 -18.64 13.65
CA VAL A 455 20.01 -17.48 14.25
C VAL A 455 20.03 -16.35 13.24
N ARG A 456 18.87 -15.93 12.80
CA ARG A 456 18.70 -14.84 11.84
C ARG A 456 18.55 -13.50 12.54
N ASP A 457 17.78 -13.46 13.63
CA ASP A 457 17.52 -12.27 14.42
C ASP A 457 17.63 -12.54 15.91
N ALA A 458 18.24 -11.61 16.64
CA ALA A 458 18.22 -11.55 18.10
C ALA A 458 17.28 -10.44 18.55
N VAL A 459 16.37 -10.74 19.45
CA VAL A 459 15.46 -9.76 20.07
C VAL A 459 16.02 -9.35 21.42
N GLN A 460 16.28 -8.07 21.61
CA GLN A 460 16.91 -7.48 22.79
C GLN A 460 15.91 -6.65 23.60
N MET A 461 16.15 -6.59 24.92
CA MET A 461 15.43 -5.68 25.83
C MET A 461 16.40 -4.85 26.66
N GLN A 462 16.03 -3.61 26.99
CA GLN A 462 16.78 -2.78 27.94
C GLN A 462 15.82 -1.94 28.79
N ALA A 463 15.85 -2.13 30.07
CA ALA A 463 15.03 -1.39 31.03
C ALA A 463 15.69 -0.08 31.50
N ALA A 464 14.88 0.92 31.86
CA ALA A 464 15.38 2.09 32.57
C ALA A 464 16.12 1.68 33.85
N PRO A 465 17.17 2.42 34.26
CA PRO A 465 17.67 3.67 33.72
C PRO A 465 18.65 3.53 32.54
N PHE A 466 18.60 2.46 31.74
CA PHE A 466 19.39 2.18 30.53
C PHE A 466 20.91 2.13 30.73
N LYS A 467 21.36 1.82 31.95
CA LYS A 467 22.79 1.69 32.32
C LYS A 467 23.32 0.26 32.19
N ALA A 468 22.42 -0.71 32.36
CA ALA A 468 22.77 -2.12 32.17
C ALA A 468 22.86 -2.46 30.69
N ALA A 469 23.65 -3.47 30.33
CA ALA A 469 23.63 -4.01 28.98
C ALA A 469 22.23 -4.52 28.60
N PRO A 470 21.87 -4.50 27.31
CA PRO A 470 20.67 -5.17 26.85
C PRO A 470 20.64 -6.65 27.24
N VAL A 471 19.45 -7.17 27.48
CA VAL A 471 19.19 -8.56 27.79
C VAL A 471 18.57 -9.23 26.57
N LEU A 472 19.09 -10.39 26.18
CA LEU A 472 18.54 -11.20 25.10
C LEU A 472 17.17 -11.75 25.50
N LEU A 473 16.13 -11.42 24.78
CA LEU A 473 14.76 -11.93 24.97
C LEU A 473 14.54 -13.23 24.19
N ALA A 474 14.99 -13.30 22.94
CA ALA A 474 14.85 -14.47 22.09
C ALA A 474 15.82 -14.45 20.90
N GLU A 475 16.21 -15.63 20.46
CA GLU A 475 16.87 -15.87 19.17
C GLU A 475 15.88 -16.49 18.19
N LEU A 476 15.86 -16.01 16.95
CA LEU A 476 14.90 -16.42 15.94
C LEU A 476 15.62 -17.03 14.74
N ALA A 477 15.10 -18.14 14.25
CA ALA A 477 15.59 -18.79 13.03
C ALA A 477 15.12 -18.11 11.75
N SER A 478 14.20 -17.15 11.86
CA SER A 478 13.64 -16.35 10.79
C SER A 478 13.67 -14.86 11.17
N ARG A 479 13.08 -13.98 10.35
CA ARG A 479 13.01 -12.54 10.67
C ARG A 479 11.95 -12.26 11.72
N TYR A 480 12.32 -11.42 12.67
CA TYR A 480 11.39 -10.86 13.65
C TYR A 480 10.20 -10.17 12.97
N ALA A 481 9.01 -10.57 13.34
CA ALA A 481 7.75 -10.07 12.77
C ALA A 481 6.84 -9.34 13.78
N GLY A 482 7.34 -9.09 14.99
CA GLY A 482 6.63 -8.33 16.03
C GLY A 482 6.34 -9.10 17.30
N ILE A 483 5.96 -8.35 18.35
CA ILE A 483 5.51 -8.89 19.64
C ILE A 483 4.15 -8.27 19.97
N THR A 484 3.22 -9.11 20.44
CA THR A 484 1.97 -8.67 21.08
C THR A 484 2.10 -8.91 22.57
N TRP A 485 2.09 -7.82 23.34
CA TRP A 485 2.31 -7.83 24.78
C TRP A 485 1.04 -8.21 25.54
N GLY A 486 1.18 -9.03 26.55
CA GLY A 486 0.12 -9.33 27.51
C GLY A 486 0.49 -8.87 28.91
N ARG A 487 1.29 -9.65 29.59
CA ARG A 487 1.82 -9.40 30.94
C ARG A 487 3.21 -10.01 31.07
N GLY A 488 3.90 -9.78 32.17
CA GLY A 488 5.29 -10.20 32.35
C GLY A 488 5.60 -11.68 32.12
N ASP A 489 4.62 -12.57 32.26
CA ASP A 489 4.72 -14.02 31.98
C ASP A 489 4.07 -14.44 30.65
N LEU A 490 3.58 -13.47 29.86
CA LEU A 490 2.84 -13.75 28.62
C LEU A 490 3.00 -12.66 27.58
N ALA A 491 3.68 -12.97 26.48
CA ALA A 491 3.61 -12.23 25.24
C ALA A 491 3.71 -13.20 24.06
N LEU A 492 3.26 -12.77 22.90
CA LEU A 492 3.32 -13.52 21.65
C LEU A 492 4.37 -12.89 20.73
N LEU A 493 5.43 -13.64 20.44
CA LEU A 493 6.51 -13.25 19.55
C LEU A 493 6.32 -13.93 18.20
N ASN A 494 6.38 -13.16 17.11
CA ASN A 494 6.19 -13.65 15.76
C ASN A 494 7.49 -13.60 14.98
N GLU A 495 7.70 -14.62 14.14
CA GLU A 495 8.76 -14.65 13.13
C GLU A 495 8.20 -15.09 11.78
N TYR A 496 8.84 -14.65 10.71
CA TYR A 496 8.43 -14.93 9.34
C TYR A 496 9.65 -15.10 8.42
N TRP A 497 9.54 -16.03 7.45
CA TRP A 497 10.50 -16.21 6.39
C TRP A 497 9.83 -16.23 5.03
N TRP A 498 10.12 -15.19 4.25
CA TRP A 498 9.48 -14.98 2.94
C TRP A 498 9.72 -16.14 1.98
N LYS A 499 10.98 -16.60 1.84
CA LYS A 499 11.37 -17.60 0.86
C LYS A 499 10.56 -18.90 0.97
N THR A 500 10.19 -19.29 2.19
CA THR A 500 9.42 -20.52 2.47
C THR A 500 7.97 -20.24 2.86
N ARG A 501 7.58 -18.97 2.96
CA ARG A 501 6.27 -18.54 3.47
C ARG A 501 5.98 -18.98 4.91
N ARG A 502 6.99 -19.39 5.63
CA ARG A 502 6.86 -19.92 6.99
C ARG A 502 6.63 -18.80 7.99
N THR A 503 5.59 -18.95 8.80
CA THR A 503 5.32 -18.09 9.95
C THR A 503 5.24 -18.92 11.22
N ARG A 504 5.77 -18.37 12.33
CA ARG A 504 5.71 -18.97 13.66
C ARG A 504 5.29 -17.94 14.68
N THR A 505 4.48 -18.38 15.64
CA THR A 505 4.12 -17.61 16.82
C THR A 505 4.58 -18.35 18.06
N TRP A 506 5.34 -17.66 18.88
CA TRP A 506 5.93 -18.17 20.12
C TRP A 506 5.28 -17.50 21.33
N ARG A 507 4.92 -18.28 22.35
CA ARG A 507 4.66 -17.75 23.68
C ARG A 507 6.00 -17.53 24.38
N ILE A 508 6.20 -16.32 24.90
CA ILE A 508 7.39 -15.93 25.67
C ILE A 508 6.98 -15.39 27.04
N GLN A 509 7.91 -15.41 27.98
CA GLN A 509 7.80 -14.86 29.32
C GLN A 509 8.76 -13.68 29.44
N PRO A 510 8.35 -12.45 29.18
CA PRO A 510 9.25 -11.31 29.08
C PRO A 510 10.00 -10.97 30.37
N ASP A 511 9.44 -11.28 31.55
CA ASP A 511 10.14 -11.08 32.84
C ASP A 511 11.10 -12.23 33.21
N GLN A 512 11.11 -13.28 32.39
CA GLN A 512 12.00 -14.44 32.56
C GLN A 512 12.73 -14.73 31.24
N PRO A 513 13.61 -13.83 30.77
CA PRO A 513 14.21 -13.92 29.44
C PRO A 513 15.09 -15.15 29.21
N GLY A 514 15.47 -15.86 30.26
CA GLY A 514 16.16 -17.15 30.15
C GLY A 514 15.27 -18.36 29.90
N GLN A 515 13.95 -18.19 29.96
CA GLN A 515 12.99 -19.25 29.64
C GLN A 515 12.90 -19.43 28.12
N ALA A 516 12.96 -20.67 27.67
CA ALA A 516 12.83 -21.00 26.24
C ALA A 516 11.42 -20.63 25.71
N PRO A 517 11.31 -19.97 24.55
CA PRO A 517 10.02 -19.71 23.90
C PRO A 517 9.28 -21.02 23.61
N LYS A 518 7.96 -21.04 23.91
CA LYS A 518 7.08 -22.17 23.57
C LYS A 518 6.40 -21.89 22.22
N LEU A 519 6.61 -22.76 21.22
CA LEU A 519 5.93 -22.67 19.94
C LEU A 519 4.43 -22.92 20.11
N ILE A 520 3.59 -22.02 19.60
CA ILE A 520 2.14 -22.17 19.60
C ILE A 520 1.59 -22.43 18.19
N VAL A 521 2.11 -21.73 17.20
CA VAL A 521 1.66 -21.85 15.81
C VAL A 521 2.86 -21.89 14.88
N GLU A 522 2.84 -22.85 13.96
CA GLU A 522 3.73 -22.90 12.80
C GLU A 522 2.92 -23.30 11.56
N ARG A 523 2.97 -22.47 10.51
CA ARG A 523 2.27 -22.74 9.27
C ARG A 523 2.90 -22.00 8.08
N SER A 524 2.45 -22.33 6.88
CA SER A 524 2.66 -21.46 5.73
C SER A 524 1.71 -20.25 5.82
N SER A 525 2.21 -19.06 5.56
CA SER A 525 1.37 -17.86 5.46
C SER A 525 0.44 -17.86 4.25
N GLU A 526 0.69 -18.73 3.26
CA GLU A 526 -0.18 -18.94 2.10
C GLU A 526 -1.34 -19.88 2.40
N ASP A 527 -1.19 -20.76 3.40
CA ASP A 527 -2.25 -21.66 3.83
C ASP A 527 -3.27 -20.91 4.71
N ARG A 528 -4.36 -20.51 4.09
CA ARG A 528 -5.45 -19.76 4.73
C ARG A 528 -6.37 -20.65 5.57
N TYR A 529 -6.49 -21.93 5.20
CA TYR A 529 -7.38 -22.85 5.92
C TYR A 529 -6.83 -23.25 7.28
N SER A 530 -5.52 -23.24 7.46
CA SER A 530 -4.86 -23.49 8.76
C SER A 530 -4.66 -22.22 9.61
N ASP A 531 -5.17 -21.05 9.19
CA ASP A 531 -5.00 -19.80 9.93
C ASP A 531 -5.82 -19.78 11.21
N PRO A 532 -5.20 -19.82 12.41
CA PRO A 532 -5.92 -19.81 13.68
C PRO A 532 -6.49 -18.43 14.04
N GLY A 533 -6.29 -17.42 13.19
CA GLY A 533 -6.64 -16.04 13.46
C GLY A 533 -5.55 -15.28 14.23
N ASN A 534 -5.86 -14.01 14.51
CA ASN A 534 -4.99 -13.10 15.21
C ASN A 534 -5.41 -12.94 16.67
N PRO A 535 -4.47 -12.75 17.59
CA PRO A 535 -4.80 -12.50 19.00
C PRO A 535 -5.55 -11.17 19.14
N VAL A 536 -6.64 -11.23 19.87
CA VAL A 536 -7.44 -10.04 20.21
C VAL A 536 -6.71 -9.24 21.28
N THR A 537 -6.69 -7.93 21.11
CA THR A 537 -6.08 -6.99 22.05
C THR A 537 -7.10 -6.00 22.58
N ALA A 538 -6.80 -5.42 23.74
CA ALA A 538 -7.56 -4.33 24.33
C ALA A 538 -6.62 -3.27 24.92
N PRO A 539 -7.04 -1.99 24.96
CA PRO A 539 -6.27 -0.98 25.67
C PRO A 539 -6.32 -1.24 27.19
N ASP A 540 -5.17 -1.12 27.83
CA ASP A 540 -5.10 -1.04 29.30
C ASP A 540 -5.43 0.39 29.80
N ALA A 541 -5.36 0.60 31.12
CA ALA A 541 -5.63 1.89 31.75
C ALA A 541 -4.75 3.04 31.26
N ASN A 542 -3.61 2.75 30.64
CA ASN A 542 -2.68 3.73 30.07
C ASN A 542 -2.86 3.86 28.54
N GLY A 543 -3.91 3.26 27.97
CA GLY A 543 -4.21 3.25 26.52
C GLY A 543 -3.27 2.35 25.70
N ARG A 544 -2.51 1.44 26.33
CA ARG A 544 -1.59 0.52 25.65
C ARG A 544 -2.34 -0.74 25.25
N GLN A 545 -2.20 -1.13 23.98
CA GLN A 545 -2.78 -2.37 23.48
C GLN A 545 -2.09 -3.58 24.09
N ARG A 546 -2.85 -4.46 24.72
CA ARG A 546 -2.38 -5.69 25.35
C ARG A 546 -3.26 -6.87 24.94
N LEU A 547 -2.69 -8.07 24.99
CA LEU A 547 -3.46 -9.29 24.79
C LEU A 547 -4.68 -9.31 25.72
N LEU A 548 -5.85 -9.50 25.15
CA LEU A 548 -7.06 -9.74 25.91
C LEU A 548 -7.04 -11.20 26.37
N THR A 549 -7.13 -11.41 27.68
CA THR A 549 -7.19 -12.76 28.29
C THR A 549 -8.54 -12.97 28.95
N SER A 550 -8.90 -14.24 29.18
CA SER A 550 -9.97 -14.62 30.11
C SER A 550 -9.69 -14.05 31.52
N ALA A 551 -10.72 -13.97 32.35
CA ALA A 551 -10.63 -13.39 33.69
C ALA A 551 -9.58 -14.07 34.59
N ASP A 552 -9.40 -15.38 34.45
CA ASP A 552 -8.37 -16.17 35.12
C ASP A 552 -6.99 -16.07 34.46
N GLY A 553 -6.90 -15.41 33.30
CA GLY A 553 -5.66 -15.25 32.53
C GLY A 553 -5.19 -16.54 31.83
N GLY A 554 -5.98 -17.61 31.87
CA GLY A 554 -5.62 -18.93 31.32
C GLY A 554 -5.84 -19.05 29.80
N SER A 555 -6.63 -18.19 29.19
CA SER A 555 -6.94 -18.25 27.76
C SER A 555 -6.71 -16.92 27.04
N LEU A 556 -6.43 -17.00 25.73
CA LEU A 556 -6.44 -15.91 24.78
C LEU A 556 -7.71 -15.97 23.91
N PHE A 557 -8.01 -14.87 23.25
CA PHE A 557 -9.01 -14.83 22.20
C PHE A 557 -8.34 -14.64 20.84
N LEU A 558 -8.77 -15.43 19.85
CA LEU A 558 -8.29 -15.37 18.49
C LEU A 558 -9.45 -15.01 17.57
N ALA A 559 -9.27 -14.08 16.66
CA ALA A 559 -10.26 -13.72 15.65
C ALA A 559 -9.66 -13.81 14.25
N GLY A 560 -10.38 -14.42 13.32
CA GLY A 560 -9.86 -14.67 11.98
C GLY A 560 -10.93 -14.66 10.90
N ALA A 561 -10.48 -14.74 9.65
CA ALA A 561 -11.33 -14.77 8.47
C ALA A 561 -12.11 -16.09 8.34
N GLY A 562 -11.61 -17.18 8.93
CA GLY A 562 -12.23 -18.50 8.85
C GLY A 562 -12.34 -19.01 7.42
N ALA A 563 -11.22 -18.90 6.68
CA ALA A 563 -11.17 -19.42 5.32
C ALA A 563 -11.51 -20.90 5.29
N SER A 564 -12.33 -21.29 4.33
CA SER A 564 -12.81 -22.66 4.18
C SER A 564 -13.10 -22.96 2.71
N PRO A 565 -13.31 -24.23 2.35
CA PRO A 565 -13.77 -24.56 1.01
C PRO A 565 -15.09 -23.88 0.59
N GLU A 566 -15.94 -23.50 1.53
CA GLU A 566 -17.19 -22.77 1.25
C GLU A 566 -17.02 -21.25 1.21
N GLY A 567 -15.79 -20.75 1.38
CA GLY A 567 -15.46 -19.33 1.50
C GLY A 567 -15.18 -18.91 2.92
N ASP A 568 -14.88 -17.62 3.08
CA ASP A 568 -14.53 -17.03 4.37
C ASP A 568 -15.76 -16.98 5.30
N ARG A 569 -15.58 -17.47 6.51
CA ARG A 569 -16.58 -17.49 7.59
C ARG A 569 -15.94 -16.98 8.88
N PRO A 570 -15.88 -15.66 9.12
CA PRO A 570 -15.18 -15.07 10.25
C PRO A 570 -15.60 -15.67 11.60
N PHE A 571 -14.61 -15.76 12.50
CA PHE A 571 -14.80 -16.42 13.77
C PHE A 571 -14.09 -15.71 14.94
N VAL A 572 -14.48 -16.11 16.15
CA VAL A 572 -13.75 -15.89 17.42
C VAL A 572 -13.57 -17.21 18.12
N ASP A 573 -12.33 -17.52 18.51
CA ASP A 573 -11.99 -18.69 19.31
C ASP A 573 -11.43 -18.26 20.66
N ARG A 574 -11.67 -19.04 21.69
CA ARG A 574 -10.95 -19.03 22.96
C ARG A 574 -9.86 -20.09 22.92
N TYR A 575 -8.61 -19.64 23.02
CA TYR A 575 -7.45 -20.50 22.98
C TYR A 575 -6.87 -20.69 24.39
N ASP A 576 -6.91 -21.92 24.89
CA ASP A 576 -6.37 -22.28 26.21
C ASP A 576 -4.84 -22.39 26.19
N LEU A 577 -4.17 -21.59 27.03
CA LEU A 577 -2.72 -21.49 27.05
C LEU A 577 -2.00 -22.72 27.63
N ALA A 578 -2.70 -23.56 28.40
CA ALA A 578 -2.14 -24.78 29.02
C ALA A 578 -2.22 -25.95 28.05
N SER A 579 -3.41 -26.26 27.55
CA SER A 579 -3.68 -27.38 26.65
C SER A 579 -3.33 -27.09 25.18
N GLY A 580 -3.35 -25.83 24.75
CA GLY A 580 -3.21 -25.43 23.35
C GLY A 580 -4.47 -25.71 22.52
N GLN A 581 -5.62 -25.96 23.15
CA GLN A 581 -6.88 -26.20 22.44
C GLN A 581 -7.66 -24.92 22.22
N SER A 582 -8.38 -24.85 21.07
CA SER A 582 -9.29 -23.78 20.75
C SER A 582 -10.74 -24.20 20.89
N GLU A 583 -11.55 -23.33 21.49
CA GLU A 583 -13.01 -23.46 21.55
C GLU A 583 -13.63 -22.35 20.70
N ARG A 584 -14.50 -22.71 19.74
CA ARG A 584 -15.21 -21.77 18.87
C ARG A 584 -16.31 -21.05 19.64
N LEU A 585 -16.15 -19.74 19.89
CA LEU A 585 -17.17 -18.90 20.55
C LEU A 585 -18.15 -18.27 19.56
N PHE A 586 -17.65 -17.91 18.39
CA PHE A 586 -18.43 -17.29 17.33
C PHE A 586 -17.99 -17.79 15.96
N HIS A 587 -18.94 -17.93 15.05
CA HIS A 587 -18.68 -18.30 13.66
C HIS A 587 -19.77 -17.72 12.76
N SER A 588 -19.40 -16.97 11.74
CA SER A 588 -20.32 -16.41 10.76
C SER A 588 -21.08 -17.53 10.03
N GLN A 589 -22.38 -17.36 9.83
CA GLN A 589 -23.25 -18.35 9.22
C GLN A 589 -24.09 -17.76 8.08
N ALA A 590 -24.35 -18.60 7.07
CA ALA A 590 -25.27 -18.27 5.98
C ALA A 590 -26.62 -17.76 6.52
N PRO A 591 -27.28 -16.84 5.86
CA PRO A 591 -26.94 -16.17 4.61
C PRO A 591 -26.11 -14.89 4.82
N TYR A 592 -25.55 -14.69 5.99
CA TYR A 592 -24.85 -13.47 6.36
C TYR A 592 -23.33 -13.66 6.38
N TYR A 593 -22.64 -12.56 6.13
CA TYR A 593 -21.21 -12.39 6.39
C TYR A 593 -21.08 -11.49 7.62
N GLU A 594 -20.76 -12.08 8.76
CA GLU A 594 -20.62 -11.39 10.04
C GLU A 594 -19.15 -11.35 10.45
N VAL A 595 -18.60 -10.16 10.68
CA VAL A 595 -17.20 -9.99 11.07
C VAL A 595 -17.11 -9.46 12.49
N PRO A 596 -16.52 -10.22 13.43
CA PRO A 596 -16.18 -9.70 14.75
C PRO A 596 -15.20 -8.52 14.63
N ARG A 597 -15.58 -7.39 15.21
CA ARG A 597 -14.76 -6.18 15.24
C ARG A 597 -14.04 -6.01 16.55
N GLU A 598 -14.77 -6.18 17.63
CA GLU A 598 -14.26 -6.06 18.99
C GLU A 598 -14.96 -7.03 19.92
N LEU A 599 -14.24 -7.54 20.92
CA LEU A 599 -14.83 -8.19 22.08
C LEU A 599 -15.23 -7.12 23.10
N LEU A 600 -16.49 -7.09 23.51
CA LEU A 600 -17.00 -6.10 24.46
C LEU A 600 -16.78 -6.51 25.92
N ASP A 601 -16.45 -7.77 26.17
CA ASP A 601 -16.17 -8.33 27.50
C ASP A 601 -15.00 -9.32 27.48
N ALA A 602 -14.55 -9.72 28.66
CA ALA A 602 -13.46 -10.68 28.85
C ALA A 602 -13.93 -12.14 28.82
N THR A 603 -15.20 -12.39 28.59
CA THR A 603 -15.76 -13.77 28.42
C THR A 603 -15.83 -14.17 26.95
N GLY A 604 -15.81 -13.18 26.04
CA GLY A 604 -15.98 -13.39 24.61
C GLY A 604 -17.42 -13.63 24.19
N THR A 605 -18.39 -13.39 25.09
CA THR A 605 -19.82 -13.61 24.81
C THR A 605 -20.51 -12.40 24.20
N ARG A 606 -19.96 -11.18 24.43
CA ARG A 606 -20.46 -9.95 23.84
C ARG A 606 -19.49 -9.42 22.79
N LEU A 607 -19.99 -9.20 21.59
CA LEU A 607 -19.20 -8.79 20.43
C LEU A 607 -19.82 -7.57 19.77
N LEU A 608 -18.97 -6.63 19.35
CA LEU A 608 -19.31 -5.71 18.26
C LEU A 608 -19.01 -6.45 16.96
N ILE A 609 -20.00 -6.60 16.10
CA ILE A 609 -19.85 -7.22 14.79
C ILE A 609 -20.30 -6.25 13.69
N THR A 610 -19.76 -6.43 12.49
CA THR A 610 -20.43 -5.96 11.28
C THR A 610 -21.14 -7.13 10.63
N ARG A 611 -22.34 -6.88 10.12
CA ARG A 611 -23.16 -7.85 9.42
C ARG A 611 -23.59 -7.30 8.08
N GLU A 612 -23.53 -8.15 7.06
CA GLU A 612 -23.92 -7.85 5.70
C GLU A 612 -24.42 -9.12 4.99
N SER A 613 -25.16 -8.95 3.90
CA SER A 613 -25.49 -10.01 2.94
C SER A 613 -25.30 -9.48 1.51
N PRO A 614 -25.41 -10.28 0.46
CA PRO A 614 -25.26 -9.78 -0.90
C PRO A 614 -26.11 -8.53 -1.21
N THR A 615 -27.31 -8.42 -0.61
CA THR A 615 -28.28 -7.33 -0.86
C THR A 615 -28.44 -6.35 0.32
N GLU A 616 -27.86 -6.66 1.49
CA GLU A 616 -27.94 -5.82 2.69
C GLU A 616 -26.56 -5.20 2.96
N PRO A 617 -26.44 -3.86 3.01
CA PRO A 617 -25.15 -3.19 3.22
C PRO A 617 -24.63 -3.45 4.64
N THR A 618 -23.31 -3.30 4.78
CA THR A 618 -22.62 -3.47 6.07
C THR A 618 -23.17 -2.54 7.13
N ASN A 619 -23.67 -3.09 8.22
CA ASN A 619 -24.11 -2.38 9.41
C ASN A 619 -23.47 -2.96 10.67
N TYR A 620 -23.44 -2.17 11.75
CA TYR A 620 -22.87 -2.56 13.04
C TYR A 620 -23.94 -3.09 13.97
N TYR A 621 -23.61 -4.15 14.69
CA TYR A 621 -24.49 -4.82 15.66
C TYR A 621 -23.72 -5.15 16.93
N VAL A 622 -24.40 -5.12 18.06
CA VAL A 622 -23.96 -5.81 19.27
C VAL A 622 -24.61 -7.19 19.28
N ARG A 623 -23.77 -8.20 19.36
CA ARG A 623 -24.16 -9.58 19.61
C ARG A 623 -23.87 -9.91 21.08
N ASP A 624 -24.88 -10.43 21.78
CA ASP A 624 -24.80 -10.88 23.18
C ASP A 624 -25.37 -12.29 23.27
N ALA A 625 -24.49 -13.28 23.40
CA ALA A 625 -24.91 -14.68 23.42
C ALA A 625 -25.79 -15.06 24.64
N ALA A 626 -25.77 -14.23 25.69
CA ALA A 626 -26.54 -14.45 26.91
C ALA A 626 -27.91 -13.73 26.91
N ALA A 627 -28.15 -12.83 25.96
CA ALA A 627 -29.39 -12.05 25.90
C ALA A 627 -30.55 -12.83 25.25
N ALA A 628 -31.77 -12.51 25.63
CA ALA A 628 -32.99 -13.07 25.04
C ALA A 628 -33.08 -12.69 23.53
N GLU A 629 -32.66 -11.49 23.17
CA GLU A 629 -32.44 -11.06 21.78
C GLU A 629 -30.95 -10.94 21.55
N PRO A 630 -30.29 -11.97 20.99
CA PRO A 630 -28.83 -12.02 20.93
C PRO A 630 -28.20 -11.06 19.93
N LEU A 631 -28.98 -10.36 19.10
CA LEU A 631 -28.45 -9.45 18.06
C LEU A 631 -29.23 -8.14 18.04
N ARG A 632 -28.56 -7.04 18.33
CA ARG A 632 -29.13 -5.68 18.31
C ARG A 632 -28.37 -4.77 17.35
N ALA A 633 -29.10 -4.14 16.43
CA ALA A 633 -28.53 -3.18 15.49
C ALA A 633 -28.09 -1.89 16.19
N LEU A 634 -26.89 -1.40 15.86
CA LEU A 634 -26.37 -0.09 16.24
C LEU A 634 -26.53 0.93 15.12
N THR A 635 -26.47 0.49 13.87
CA THR A 635 -26.57 1.36 12.69
C THR A 635 -27.58 0.82 11.69
N ALA A 636 -28.09 1.70 10.83
CA ALA A 636 -29.00 1.38 9.73
C ALA A 636 -28.59 2.17 8.48
N PHE A 637 -27.35 1.96 8.02
CA PHE A 637 -26.86 2.65 6.82
C PHE A 637 -27.62 2.18 5.58
N PRO A 638 -28.06 3.12 4.73
CA PRO A 638 -28.81 2.78 3.55
C PRO A 638 -27.94 2.08 2.50
N HIS A 639 -28.60 1.36 1.57
CA HIS A 639 -27.92 0.77 0.44
C HIS A 639 -27.33 1.87 -0.46
N PRO A 640 -26.00 1.90 -0.72
CA PRO A 640 -25.36 3.00 -1.44
C PRO A 640 -25.75 3.02 -2.93
N THR A 641 -26.08 1.87 -3.53
CA THR A 641 -26.45 1.73 -4.95
C THR A 641 -27.71 0.89 -5.08
N PRO A 642 -28.91 1.41 -4.64
CA PRO A 642 -30.13 0.63 -4.59
C PRO A 642 -30.62 0.12 -5.96
N GLN A 643 -30.23 0.82 -7.05
CA GLN A 643 -30.55 0.42 -8.42
C GLN A 643 -29.82 -0.86 -8.88
N LEU A 644 -28.77 -1.28 -8.16
CA LEU A 644 -28.00 -2.49 -8.44
C LEU A 644 -28.10 -3.53 -7.30
N ARG A 645 -29.15 -3.43 -6.47
CA ARG A 645 -29.36 -4.36 -5.34
C ARG A 645 -29.52 -5.80 -5.80
N GLU A 646 -30.27 -5.99 -6.89
CA GLU A 646 -30.71 -7.32 -7.36
C GLU A 646 -29.72 -7.95 -8.36
N VAL A 647 -28.47 -7.48 -8.41
CA VAL A 647 -27.44 -8.14 -9.23
C VAL A 647 -27.15 -9.55 -8.69
N GLY A 648 -27.09 -10.52 -9.59
CA GLY A 648 -26.74 -11.89 -9.24
C GLY A 648 -25.29 -11.98 -8.79
N LYS A 649 -25.02 -12.85 -7.79
CA LYS A 649 -23.67 -13.15 -7.32
C LYS A 649 -23.52 -14.65 -7.12
N GLU A 650 -22.46 -15.22 -7.69
CA GLU A 650 -22.08 -16.61 -7.52
C GLU A 650 -20.55 -16.73 -7.39
N GLN A 651 -20.08 -17.46 -6.41
CA GLN A 651 -18.69 -17.89 -6.33
C GLN A 651 -18.52 -19.16 -7.17
N ILE A 652 -17.89 -19.04 -8.33
CA ILE A 652 -17.68 -20.17 -9.25
C ILE A 652 -16.33 -20.83 -9.01
N ARG A 653 -16.26 -22.13 -9.36
CA ARG A 653 -15.07 -22.96 -9.31
C ARG A 653 -14.83 -23.62 -10.65
N TYR A 654 -13.58 -23.73 -11.05
CA TYR A 654 -13.16 -24.36 -12.27
C TYR A 654 -11.70 -24.80 -12.14
N THR A 655 -11.26 -25.69 -13.01
CA THR A 655 -9.95 -26.33 -12.87
C THR A 655 -9.05 -25.93 -14.05
N ARG A 656 -7.83 -25.51 -13.77
CA ARG A 656 -6.79 -25.29 -14.75
C ARG A 656 -6.29 -26.63 -15.30
N ALA A 657 -5.77 -26.65 -16.52
CA ALA A 657 -5.37 -27.89 -17.21
C ALA A 657 -4.31 -28.73 -16.46
N ASP A 658 -3.53 -28.10 -15.58
CA ASP A 658 -2.56 -28.79 -14.72
C ASP A 658 -3.13 -29.27 -13.37
N GLY A 659 -4.44 -29.16 -13.17
CA GLY A 659 -5.14 -29.62 -11.96
C GLY A 659 -5.23 -28.62 -10.83
N VAL A 660 -4.75 -27.38 -10.99
CA VAL A 660 -4.92 -26.33 -9.99
C VAL A 660 -6.36 -25.86 -9.99
N GLU A 661 -7.01 -25.95 -8.84
CA GLU A 661 -8.37 -25.45 -8.65
C GLU A 661 -8.37 -23.91 -8.62
N LEU A 662 -9.28 -23.31 -9.37
CA LEU A 662 -9.42 -21.88 -9.49
C LEU A 662 -10.81 -21.44 -9.04
N THR A 663 -10.90 -20.20 -8.56
CA THR A 663 -12.17 -19.59 -8.15
C THR A 663 -12.30 -18.18 -8.74
N GLY A 664 -13.53 -17.69 -8.79
CA GLY A 664 -13.84 -16.30 -9.15
C GLY A 664 -15.24 -15.96 -8.69
N THR A 665 -15.54 -14.68 -8.53
CA THR A 665 -16.90 -14.23 -8.23
C THR A 665 -17.57 -13.73 -9.50
N LEU A 666 -18.57 -14.48 -9.95
CA LEU A 666 -19.38 -14.12 -11.11
C LEU A 666 -20.53 -13.23 -10.67
N TYR A 667 -20.62 -12.05 -11.27
CA TYR A 667 -21.76 -11.14 -11.10
C TYR A 667 -22.54 -11.03 -12.41
N LEU A 668 -23.87 -11.02 -12.29
CA LEU A 668 -24.79 -11.00 -13.40
C LEU A 668 -25.74 -9.80 -13.29
N PRO A 669 -26.09 -9.13 -14.38
CA PRO A 669 -27.11 -8.08 -14.36
C PRO A 669 -28.43 -8.55 -13.70
N ALA A 670 -29.15 -7.64 -13.07
CA ALA A 670 -30.40 -7.96 -12.40
C ALA A 670 -31.41 -8.59 -13.38
N GLY A 671 -32.02 -9.72 -12.96
CA GLY A 671 -33.01 -10.43 -13.74
C GLY A 671 -32.51 -11.21 -14.97
N TYR A 672 -31.19 -11.28 -15.18
CA TYR A 672 -30.61 -12.07 -16.26
C TYR A 672 -30.80 -13.57 -16.06
N ASP A 673 -31.17 -14.27 -17.14
CA ASP A 673 -31.26 -15.73 -17.22
C ASP A 673 -30.58 -16.23 -18.50
N ALA A 674 -29.54 -17.04 -18.35
CA ALA A 674 -28.69 -17.48 -19.49
C ALA A 674 -29.48 -18.25 -20.57
N LYS A 675 -30.54 -18.96 -20.20
CA LYS A 675 -31.37 -19.74 -21.13
C LYS A 675 -32.32 -18.86 -21.94
N ARG A 676 -32.80 -17.76 -21.32
CA ARG A 676 -33.73 -16.84 -21.95
C ARG A 676 -32.99 -15.77 -22.78
N ASP A 677 -31.93 -15.21 -22.19
CA ASP A 677 -31.28 -13.99 -22.69
C ASP A 677 -30.04 -14.28 -23.56
N GLY A 678 -29.53 -15.53 -23.48
CA GLY A 678 -28.30 -15.91 -24.17
C GLY A 678 -27.03 -15.36 -23.52
N PRO A 679 -25.85 -15.63 -24.14
CA PRO A 679 -24.58 -15.21 -23.56
C PRO A 679 -24.36 -13.69 -23.65
N LEU A 680 -23.76 -13.14 -22.59
CA LEU A 680 -23.46 -11.72 -22.46
C LEU A 680 -22.01 -11.39 -22.87
N PRO A 681 -21.71 -10.12 -23.19
CA PRO A 681 -20.34 -9.62 -23.12
C PRO A 681 -19.83 -9.70 -21.69
N VAL A 682 -18.53 -10.05 -21.53
CA VAL A 682 -17.93 -10.26 -20.22
C VAL A 682 -16.76 -9.32 -19.99
N LEU A 683 -16.72 -8.72 -18.81
CA LEU A 683 -15.53 -8.07 -18.27
C LEU A 683 -14.93 -8.93 -17.14
N MET A 684 -13.72 -9.45 -17.34
CA MET A 684 -12.93 -10.10 -16.31
C MET A 684 -11.97 -9.08 -15.70
N TRP A 685 -11.78 -9.13 -14.36
CA TRP A 685 -10.91 -8.21 -13.65
C TRP A 685 -10.10 -8.94 -12.60
N ALA A 686 -8.77 -9.01 -12.77
CA ALA A 686 -7.94 -9.83 -11.92
C ALA A 686 -6.59 -9.19 -11.55
N TYR A 687 -5.92 -9.85 -10.62
CA TYR A 687 -4.58 -9.52 -10.13
C TYR A 687 -3.83 -10.82 -9.87
N PRO A 688 -2.72 -11.12 -10.56
CA PRO A 688 -2.00 -12.38 -10.38
C PRO A 688 -1.26 -12.40 -9.04
N GLN A 689 -1.01 -13.59 -8.55
CA GLN A 689 -0.30 -13.82 -7.29
C GLN A 689 0.59 -15.05 -7.39
N GLU A 690 1.84 -14.93 -6.92
CA GLU A 690 2.81 -16.00 -6.85
C GLU A 690 2.64 -16.82 -5.57
N PHE A 691 2.73 -18.15 -5.72
CA PHE A 691 2.61 -19.15 -4.65
C PHE A 691 3.79 -20.11 -4.63
N LYS A 692 4.12 -20.60 -3.44
CA LYS A 692 5.07 -21.70 -3.21
C LYS A 692 4.37 -23.05 -3.02
N SER A 693 3.04 -23.10 -3.12
CA SER A 693 2.23 -24.31 -2.95
C SER A 693 1.01 -24.26 -3.86
N ALA A 694 0.83 -25.30 -4.69
CA ALA A 694 -0.36 -25.49 -5.52
C ALA A 694 -1.61 -25.69 -4.64
N GLN A 695 -1.47 -26.39 -3.51
CA GLN A 695 -2.55 -26.57 -2.55
C GLN A 695 -3.03 -25.22 -1.99
N ALA A 696 -2.11 -24.34 -1.59
CA ALA A 696 -2.46 -23.02 -1.10
C ALA A 696 -3.07 -22.13 -2.21
N ALA A 697 -2.54 -22.23 -3.42
CA ALA A 697 -3.05 -21.51 -4.59
C ALA A 697 -4.49 -21.90 -4.97
N SER A 698 -4.88 -23.14 -4.65
CA SER A 698 -6.21 -23.69 -4.91
C SER A 698 -7.24 -23.36 -3.81
N GLN A 699 -6.85 -22.66 -2.74
CA GLN A 699 -7.77 -22.33 -1.65
C GLN A 699 -8.74 -21.24 -2.05
N VAL A 700 -9.99 -21.39 -1.63
CA VAL A 700 -11.06 -20.42 -1.86
C VAL A 700 -10.76 -19.13 -1.13
N THR A 701 -10.97 -18.02 -1.80
CA THR A 701 -10.86 -16.68 -1.23
C THR A 701 -12.20 -15.97 -1.28
N ASP A 702 -12.45 -15.07 -0.31
CA ASP A 702 -13.70 -14.31 -0.19
C ASP A 702 -14.89 -15.16 0.29
N SER A 703 -16.07 -14.56 0.32
CA SER A 703 -17.32 -15.20 0.78
C SER A 703 -18.47 -14.88 -0.16
N PRO A 704 -19.33 -15.90 -0.47
CA PRO A 704 -20.53 -15.65 -1.27
C PRO A 704 -21.54 -14.74 -0.55
N TYR A 705 -21.42 -14.58 0.78
CA TYR A 705 -22.37 -13.82 1.62
C TYR A 705 -21.96 -12.36 1.83
N ARG A 706 -20.83 -11.91 1.27
CA ARG A 706 -20.46 -10.49 1.33
C ARG A 706 -21.40 -9.63 0.52
N PHE A 707 -21.58 -8.40 0.99
CA PHE A 707 -22.35 -7.37 0.29
C PHE A 707 -21.80 -7.10 -1.13
N ASN A 708 -22.71 -6.97 -2.10
CA ASN A 708 -22.37 -6.61 -3.48
C ASN A 708 -21.95 -5.14 -3.54
N ARG A 709 -20.75 -4.87 -3.07
CA ARG A 709 -20.17 -3.52 -2.99
C ARG A 709 -19.77 -3.06 -4.38
N ILE A 710 -20.62 -2.26 -5.01
CA ILE A 710 -20.32 -1.67 -6.31
C ILE A 710 -19.46 -0.43 -6.12
N SER A 711 -18.21 -0.53 -6.53
CA SER A 711 -17.22 0.54 -6.44
C SER A 711 -16.86 1.05 -7.84
N TYR A 712 -16.80 2.36 -8.00
CA TYR A 712 -16.28 2.99 -9.24
C TYR A 712 -14.84 2.55 -9.59
N TRP A 713 -14.10 2.03 -8.62
CA TRP A 713 -12.73 1.56 -8.83
C TRP A 713 -12.65 0.18 -9.47
N GLY A 714 -13.62 -0.68 -9.22
CA GLY A 714 -13.69 -2.05 -9.71
C GLY A 714 -14.47 -2.20 -11.03
N PRO A 715 -14.68 -3.43 -11.48
CA PRO A 715 -15.42 -3.73 -12.71
C PRO A 715 -16.94 -3.72 -12.57
N LEU A 716 -17.47 -3.81 -11.34
CA LEU A 716 -18.91 -4.00 -11.08
C LEU A 716 -19.83 -2.90 -11.62
N PRO A 717 -19.41 -1.62 -11.79
CA PRO A 717 -20.24 -0.62 -12.47
C PRO A 717 -20.77 -1.05 -13.83
N PHE A 718 -20.00 -1.87 -14.57
CA PHE A 718 -20.36 -2.28 -15.94
C PHE A 718 -21.48 -3.33 -15.99
N LEU A 719 -21.96 -3.85 -14.84
CA LEU A 719 -23.22 -4.57 -14.72
C LEU A 719 -24.40 -3.68 -15.18
N ALA A 720 -24.36 -2.38 -14.86
CA ALA A 720 -25.35 -1.41 -15.35
C ALA A 720 -25.28 -1.18 -16.88
N ARG A 721 -24.22 -1.65 -17.52
CA ARG A 721 -24.00 -1.55 -18.98
C ARG A 721 -24.25 -2.86 -19.71
N GLY A 722 -24.83 -3.87 -19.03
CA GLY A 722 -25.21 -5.15 -19.61
C GLY A 722 -24.06 -6.16 -19.73
N PHE A 723 -22.92 -5.93 -19.08
CA PHE A 723 -21.84 -6.90 -18.99
C PHE A 723 -22.09 -7.90 -17.86
N ALA A 724 -21.78 -9.17 -18.07
CA ALA A 724 -21.44 -10.05 -16.96
C ALA A 724 -20.03 -9.70 -16.48
N VAL A 725 -19.79 -9.79 -15.18
CA VAL A 725 -18.48 -9.46 -14.57
C VAL A 725 -17.94 -10.68 -13.84
N LEU A 726 -16.75 -11.14 -14.22
CA LEU A 726 -15.99 -12.09 -13.42
C LEU A 726 -14.93 -11.32 -12.63
N ASP A 727 -15.24 -11.08 -11.36
CA ASP A 727 -14.36 -10.33 -10.46
C ASP A 727 -13.43 -11.27 -9.69
N ASN A 728 -12.16 -10.89 -9.63
CA ASN A 728 -11.10 -11.65 -8.97
C ASN A 728 -11.03 -13.15 -9.35
N PRO A 729 -11.12 -13.53 -10.65
CA PRO A 729 -10.73 -14.88 -11.02
C PRO A 729 -9.30 -15.14 -10.54
N SER A 730 -9.08 -16.29 -9.91
CA SER A 730 -7.76 -16.68 -9.43
C SER A 730 -6.77 -16.80 -10.58
N MET A 731 -5.64 -16.10 -10.48
CA MET A 731 -4.54 -16.11 -11.45
C MET A 731 -3.23 -16.51 -10.73
N PRO A 732 -3.16 -17.73 -10.16
CA PRO A 732 -1.99 -18.14 -9.39
C PRO A 732 -0.83 -18.52 -10.32
N ILE A 733 0.36 -18.08 -9.91
CA ILE A 733 1.64 -18.47 -10.49
C ILE A 733 2.36 -19.32 -9.45
N VAL A 734 2.44 -20.62 -9.68
CA VAL A 734 2.95 -21.58 -8.69
C VAL A 734 4.38 -21.97 -9.02
N GLY A 735 5.25 -21.88 -7.99
CA GLY A 735 6.62 -22.37 -8.05
C GLY A 735 6.95 -23.19 -6.81
N GLU A 736 6.67 -24.50 -6.83
CA GLU A 736 6.85 -25.37 -5.68
C GLU A 736 8.33 -25.63 -5.36
N GLY A 737 8.64 -25.76 -4.08
CA GLY A 737 9.97 -26.09 -3.60
C GLY A 737 11.01 -25.04 -4.01
N ALA A 738 12.02 -25.46 -4.75
CA ALA A 738 13.10 -24.61 -5.26
C ALA A 738 12.75 -23.88 -6.57
N ALA A 739 11.63 -24.22 -7.24
CA ALA A 739 11.21 -23.57 -8.47
C ALA A 739 10.84 -22.10 -8.22
N GLU A 740 11.24 -21.24 -9.14
CA GLU A 740 10.85 -19.82 -9.09
C GLU A 740 9.55 -19.64 -9.88
N PRO A 741 8.48 -19.12 -9.26
CA PRO A 741 7.17 -18.99 -9.90
C PRO A 741 7.22 -18.26 -11.24
N ASN A 742 8.01 -17.19 -11.31
CA ASN A 742 8.07 -16.31 -12.46
C ASN A 742 8.70 -16.93 -13.71
N ASP A 743 9.43 -18.04 -13.59
CA ASP A 743 10.00 -18.76 -14.76
C ASP A 743 8.90 -19.36 -15.65
N THR A 744 7.70 -19.56 -15.09
CA THR A 744 6.53 -20.07 -15.81
C THR A 744 5.34 -19.10 -15.80
N TYR A 745 5.59 -17.83 -15.51
CA TYR A 745 4.55 -16.80 -15.35
C TYR A 745 3.56 -16.77 -16.51
N VAL A 746 4.06 -16.60 -17.75
CA VAL A 746 3.21 -16.41 -18.93
C VAL A 746 2.35 -17.63 -19.21
N SER A 747 2.93 -18.83 -19.15
CA SER A 747 2.20 -20.08 -19.43
C SER A 747 1.09 -20.33 -18.41
N GLN A 748 1.38 -20.16 -17.13
CA GLN A 748 0.39 -20.34 -16.06
C GLN A 748 -0.70 -19.26 -16.09
N LEU A 749 -0.33 -18.03 -16.41
CA LEU A 749 -1.28 -16.93 -16.55
C LEU A 749 -2.28 -17.20 -17.68
N VAL A 750 -1.78 -17.57 -18.87
CA VAL A 750 -2.63 -17.88 -20.03
C VAL A 750 -3.53 -19.08 -19.73
N ALA A 751 -3.00 -20.13 -19.09
CA ALA A 751 -3.78 -21.31 -18.71
C ALA A 751 -4.91 -20.99 -17.72
N SER A 752 -4.65 -20.11 -16.76
CA SER A 752 -5.68 -19.64 -15.79
C SER A 752 -6.78 -18.84 -16.48
N ALA A 753 -6.40 -17.92 -17.38
CA ALA A 753 -7.35 -17.12 -18.15
C ALA A 753 -8.19 -17.98 -19.12
N GLN A 754 -7.56 -18.97 -19.78
CA GLN A 754 -8.25 -19.92 -20.65
C GLN A 754 -9.32 -20.72 -19.87
N ALA A 755 -8.95 -21.25 -18.69
CA ALA A 755 -9.88 -22.01 -17.85
C ALA A 755 -11.09 -21.15 -17.40
N ALA A 756 -10.85 -19.88 -17.06
CA ALA A 756 -11.92 -18.95 -16.69
C ALA A 756 -12.87 -18.65 -17.86
N VAL A 757 -12.33 -18.39 -19.05
CA VAL A 757 -13.14 -18.15 -20.27
C VAL A 757 -13.95 -19.40 -20.63
N ASP A 758 -13.32 -20.58 -20.60
CA ASP A 758 -13.99 -21.85 -20.94
C ASP A 758 -15.14 -22.15 -19.96
N GLU A 759 -14.97 -21.85 -18.67
CA GLU A 759 -16.03 -22.03 -17.68
C GLU A 759 -17.22 -21.09 -17.93
N LEU A 760 -16.99 -19.82 -18.25
CA LEU A 760 -18.06 -18.87 -18.55
C LEU A 760 -18.84 -19.26 -19.82
N VAL A 761 -18.14 -19.74 -20.84
CA VAL A 761 -18.74 -20.25 -22.07
C VAL A 761 -19.55 -21.53 -21.81
N ARG A 762 -18.98 -22.48 -21.05
CA ARG A 762 -19.65 -23.74 -20.64
C ARG A 762 -20.95 -23.47 -19.90
N ARG A 763 -20.97 -22.44 -19.05
CA ARG A 763 -22.18 -21.99 -18.33
C ARG A 763 -23.23 -21.32 -19.25
N GLY A 764 -22.87 -20.98 -20.47
CA GLY A 764 -23.73 -20.23 -21.39
C GLY A 764 -23.90 -18.76 -20.99
N VAL A 765 -23.06 -18.26 -20.09
CA VAL A 765 -23.12 -16.87 -19.60
C VAL A 765 -22.27 -15.96 -20.50
N GLY A 766 -21.10 -16.39 -20.91
CA GLY A 766 -20.14 -15.55 -21.65
C GLY A 766 -20.11 -15.88 -23.14
N ASP A 767 -20.16 -14.84 -23.98
CA ASP A 767 -19.88 -14.94 -25.40
C ASP A 767 -18.36 -14.93 -25.62
N ARG A 768 -17.81 -16.03 -26.18
CA ARG A 768 -16.36 -16.16 -26.44
C ARG A 768 -15.79 -15.03 -27.32
N GLN A 769 -16.63 -14.42 -28.14
CA GLN A 769 -16.21 -13.34 -29.02
C GLN A 769 -16.40 -11.94 -28.39
N LYS A 770 -16.87 -11.89 -27.13
CA LYS A 770 -17.15 -10.66 -26.41
C LYS A 770 -16.53 -10.66 -25.00
N MET A 771 -15.26 -11.02 -24.92
CA MET A 771 -14.52 -11.05 -23.65
C MET A 771 -13.57 -9.87 -23.57
N ALA A 772 -13.57 -9.19 -22.43
CA ALA A 772 -12.56 -8.20 -22.05
C ALA A 772 -11.81 -8.61 -20.79
N MET A 773 -10.55 -8.19 -20.70
CA MET A 773 -9.72 -8.34 -19.52
C MET A 773 -9.26 -6.99 -19.01
N GLY A 774 -9.33 -6.78 -17.69
CA GLY A 774 -8.81 -5.56 -17.10
C GLY A 774 -8.07 -5.80 -15.79
N GLY A 775 -7.32 -4.77 -15.38
CA GLY A 775 -6.63 -4.77 -14.11
C GLY A 775 -5.90 -3.46 -13.85
N HIS A 776 -5.51 -3.30 -12.59
CA HIS A 776 -4.72 -2.17 -12.11
C HIS A 776 -3.33 -2.65 -11.66
N SER A 777 -2.28 -1.84 -11.87
CA SER A 777 -0.92 -2.14 -11.39
C SER A 777 -0.39 -3.47 -11.96
N TYR A 778 -0.16 -4.48 -11.13
CA TYR A 778 0.23 -5.82 -11.61
C TYR A 778 -0.88 -6.52 -12.42
N GLY A 779 -2.15 -6.16 -12.18
CA GLY A 779 -3.28 -6.57 -13.02
C GLY A 779 -3.24 -5.93 -14.42
N ALA A 780 -2.76 -4.70 -14.57
CA ALA A 780 -2.55 -4.06 -15.87
C ALA A 780 -1.40 -4.73 -16.64
N PHE A 781 -0.32 -5.07 -15.93
CA PHE A 781 0.78 -5.88 -16.48
C PHE A 781 0.28 -7.25 -16.96
N MET A 782 -0.54 -7.92 -16.17
CA MET A 782 -1.22 -9.16 -16.53
C MET A 782 -2.07 -8.99 -17.79
N THR A 783 -2.90 -7.96 -17.85
CA THR A 783 -3.79 -7.66 -18.99
C THR A 783 -2.98 -7.54 -20.29
N ALA A 784 -1.90 -6.76 -20.29
CA ALA A 784 -1.04 -6.61 -21.46
C ALA A 784 -0.35 -7.92 -21.86
N ASN A 785 0.08 -8.75 -20.89
CA ASN A 785 0.64 -10.09 -21.17
C ASN A 785 -0.40 -11.02 -21.78
N LEU A 786 -1.65 -11.01 -21.29
CA LEU A 786 -2.71 -11.86 -21.85
C LEU A 786 -3.02 -11.48 -23.31
N LEU A 787 -3.04 -10.19 -23.66
CA LEU A 787 -3.22 -9.74 -25.04
C LEU A 787 -2.00 -10.08 -25.93
N ALA A 788 -0.78 -10.08 -25.38
CA ALA A 788 0.42 -10.43 -26.11
C ALA A 788 0.57 -11.94 -26.38
N HIS A 789 0.06 -12.77 -25.45
CA HIS A 789 0.32 -14.22 -25.45
C HIS A 789 -0.91 -15.10 -25.66
N SER A 790 -2.11 -14.51 -25.85
CA SER A 790 -3.34 -15.23 -26.12
C SER A 790 -4.22 -14.51 -27.15
N ARG A 791 -5.37 -15.11 -27.50
CA ARG A 791 -6.44 -14.51 -28.31
C ARG A 791 -7.79 -14.70 -27.62
N LEU A 792 -7.76 -14.63 -26.28
CA LEU A 792 -8.94 -14.85 -25.45
C LEU A 792 -9.84 -13.62 -25.34
N PHE A 793 -9.26 -12.44 -25.55
CA PHE A 793 -9.91 -11.16 -25.27
C PHE A 793 -9.91 -10.25 -26.50
N GLN A 794 -11.01 -9.53 -26.73
CA GLN A 794 -11.16 -8.54 -27.80
C GLN A 794 -10.65 -7.16 -27.34
N ALA A 795 -10.65 -6.91 -26.03
CA ALA A 795 -10.12 -5.67 -25.46
C ALA A 795 -9.45 -5.89 -24.11
N GLY A 796 -8.47 -5.02 -23.82
CA GLY A 796 -7.82 -4.90 -22.53
C GLY A 796 -7.98 -3.50 -21.93
N ILE A 797 -8.16 -3.44 -20.61
CA ILE A 797 -8.14 -2.21 -19.81
C ILE A 797 -7.00 -2.30 -18.81
N ALA A 798 -5.95 -1.51 -19.02
CA ALA A 798 -4.72 -1.56 -18.23
C ALA A 798 -4.46 -0.24 -17.52
N ARG A 799 -4.65 -0.22 -16.17
CA ARG A 799 -4.50 0.99 -15.35
C ARG A 799 -3.19 0.97 -14.56
N SER A 800 -2.35 2.00 -14.74
CA SER A 800 -1.08 2.23 -14.00
C SER A 800 -0.17 1.01 -13.94
N GLY A 801 0.10 0.38 -15.10
CA GLY A 801 0.92 -0.84 -15.21
C GLY A 801 2.41 -0.57 -15.41
N ALA A 802 3.21 -1.62 -15.23
CA ALA A 802 4.64 -1.65 -15.52
C ALA A 802 4.92 -2.70 -16.61
N TYR A 803 5.05 -2.29 -17.87
CA TYR A 803 5.05 -3.19 -19.03
C TYR A 803 6.44 -3.65 -19.45
N ASN A 804 7.49 -3.00 -18.96
CA ASN A 804 8.87 -3.40 -19.22
C ASN A 804 9.62 -3.58 -17.88
N ARG A 805 9.88 -4.83 -17.51
CA ARG A 805 10.53 -5.18 -16.24
C ARG A 805 12.03 -4.90 -16.22
N THR A 806 12.66 -4.69 -17.37
CA THR A 806 14.07 -4.25 -17.40
C THR A 806 14.28 -2.88 -16.77
N LEU A 807 13.20 -2.07 -16.63
CA LEU A 807 13.21 -0.81 -15.90
C LEU A 807 13.14 -0.98 -14.37
N THR A 808 12.94 -2.20 -13.88
CA THR A 808 13.01 -2.57 -12.46
C THR A 808 14.03 -3.69 -12.25
N PRO A 809 15.33 -3.47 -12.56
CA PRO A 809 16.31 -4.54 -12.75
C PRO A 809 16.71 -5.27 -11.46
N PHE A 810 16.31 -4.80 -10.28
CA PHE A 810 16.65 -5.40 -8.98
C PHE A 810 15.40 -5.99 -8.28
N GLY A 811 14.53 -6.64 -9.04
CA GLY A 811 13.36 -7.33 -8.53
C GLY A 811 12.05 -6.53 -8.65
N PHE A 812 10.97 -7.28 -8.70
CA PHE A 812 9.60 -6.75 -8.75
C PHE A 812 8.63 -7.81 -8.20
N GLN A 813 7.56 -7.39 -7.55
CA GLN A 813 6.62 -8.32 -6.90
C GLN A 813 7.35 -9.39 -6.09
N SER A 814 7.16 -10.67 -6.40
CA SER A 814 7.85 -11.79 -5.76
C SER A 814 9.18 -12.17 -6.41
N GLU A 815 9.57 -11.54 -7.52
CA GLU A 815 10.87 -11.78 -8.16
C GLU A 815 11.99 -11.14 -7.32
N GLU A 816 12.87 -11.97 -6.80
CA GLU A 816 14.02 -11.55 -5.98
C GLU A 816 15.32 -11.47 -6.77
N ARG A 817 15.42 -12.23 -7.87
CA ARG A 817 16.59 -12.21 -8.74
C ARG A 817 16.66 -10.88 -9.49
N ASN A 818 17.85 -10.36 -9.67
CA ASN A 818 18.04 -9.20 -10.53
C ASN A 818 18.01 -9.59 -12.03
N PHE A 819 17.90 -8.60 -12.90
CA PHE A 819 17.82 -8.79 -14.35
C PHE A 819 18.97 -9.66 -14.90
N TRP A 820 20.20 -9.47 -14.43
CA TRP A 820 21.36 -10.22 -14.92
C TRP A 820 21.41 -11.66 -14.42
N GLN A 821 20.67 -11.98 -13.36
CA GLN A 821 20.50 -13.34 -12.85
C GLN A 821 19.36 -14.10 -13.52
N ALA A 822 18.35 -13.40 -14.05
CA ALA A 822 17.14 -13.99 -14.62
C ALA A 822 16.69 -13.28 -15.91
N GLN A 823 17.62 -13.03 -16.84
CA GLN A 823 17.35 -12.27 -18.08
C GLN A 823 16.16 -12.81 -18.84
N ASP A 824 16.11 -14.13 -19.07
CA ASP A 824 15.04 -14.77 -19.83
C ASP A 824 13.66 -14.54 -19.18
N THR A 825 13.57 -14.63 -17.86
CA THR A 825 12.34 -14.37 -17.09
C THR A 825 11.90 -12.92 -17.27
N TYR A 826 12.81 -11.96 -17.09
CA TYR A 826 12.50 -10.53 -17.24
C TYR A 826 12.04 -10.18 -18.65
N LEU A 827 12.70 -10.74 -19.68
CA LEU A 827 12.35 -10.49 -21.07
C LEU A 827 11.03 -11.17 -21.46
N ALA A 828 10.81 -12.40 -21.05
CA ALA A 828 9.58 -13.17 -21.33
C ALA A 828 8.35 -12.55 -20.66
N MET A 829 8.49 -12.10 -19.41
CA MET A 829 7.40 -11.48 -18.66
C MET A 829 7.05 -10.07 -19.14
N SER A 830 7.95 -9.36 -19.82
CA SER A 830 7.71 -7.96 -20.22
C SER A 830 6.85 -7.86 -21.46
N PRO A 831 5.56 -7.53 -21.39
CA PRO A 831 4.68 -7.46 -22.57
C PRO A 831 5.13 -6.40 -23.58
N PHE A 832 5.93 -5.41 -23.17
CA PHE A 832 6.57 -4.47 -24.08
C PHE A 832 7.43 -5.15 -25.14
N ASN A 833 8.14 -6.22 -24.78
CA ASN A 833 8.98 -6.99 -25.72
C ASN A 833 8.16 -7.81 -26.72
N HIS A 834 6.86 -7.94 -26.48
CA HIS A 834 5.92 -8.72 -27.27
C HIS A 834 4.78 -7.84 -27.83
N ALA A 835 5.00 -6.53 -27.88
CA ALA A 835 3.99 -5.57 -28.36
C ALA A 835 3.56 -5.83 -29.80
N ASP A 836 4.45 -6.42 -30.62
CA ASP A 836 4.16 -6.88 -32.00
C ASP A 836 3.07 -7.95 -32.08
N ARG A 837 2.83 -8.66 -31.00
CA ARG A 837 1.82 -9.70 -30.87
C ARG A 837 0.46 -9.20 -30.40
N ILE A 838 0.38 -7.99 -29.83
CA ILE A 838 -0.88 -7.39 -29.40
C ILE A 838 -1.67 -6.93 -30.63
N LYS A 839 -2.76 -7.64 -30.94
CA LYS A 839 -3.65 -7.35 -32.08
C LYS A 839 -5.01 -6.82 -31.63
N ASP A 840 -5.36 -7.06 -30.37
CA ASP A 840 -6.62 -6.69 -29.76
C ASP A 840 -6.51 -5.29 -29.15
N ALA A 841 -7.64 -4.64 -28.92
CA ALA A 841 -7.69 -3.23 -28.50
C ALA A 841 -7.20 -3.06 -27.05
N LEU A 842 -6.24 -2.16 -26.80
CA LEU A 842 -5.69 -1.90 -25.46
C LEU A 842 -5.89 -0.45 -25.00
N LEU A 843 -6.69 -0.26 -23.95
CA LEU A 843 -6.83 1.01 -23.22
C LEU A 843 -5.80 1.08 -22.09
N LEU A 844 -4.93 2.09 -22.16
CA LEU A 844 -3.93 2.41 -21.14
C LEU A 844 -4.39 3.67 -20.40
N ILE A 845 -4.56 3.60 -19.08
CA ILE A 845 -4.87 4.77 -18.23
C ILE A 845 -3.79 4.88 -17.16
N HIS A 846 -3.20 6.07 -16.97
CA HIS A 846 -2.12 6.26 -16.01
C HIS A 846 -2.16 7.62 -15.34
N GLY A 847 -1.88 7.68 -14.04
CA GLY A 847 -1.69 8.94 -13.32
C GLY A 847 -0.32 9.53 -13.60
N GLU A 848 -0.23 10.80 -14.00
CA GLU A 848 1.05 11.45 -14.34
C GLU A 848 2.01 11.55 -13.17
N GLU A 849 1.47 11.51 -11.95
CA GLU A 849 2.23 11.59 -10.69
C GLU A 849 2.32 10.23 -9.97
N ASP A 850 2.27 9.12 -10.73
CA ASP A 850 2.40 7.79 -10.17
C ASP A 850 3.74 7.63 -9.44
N ASN A 851 3.68 7.42 -8.12
CA ASN A 851 4.84 7.27 -7.24
C ASN A 851 5.08 5.83 -6.75
N ASN A 852 4.35 4.87 -7.29
CA ASN A 852 4.58 3.48 -6.96
C ASN A 852 5.85 2.95 -7.66
N SER A 853 6.65 2.18 -6.94
CA SER A 853 7.91 1.66 -7.46
C SER A 853 7.71 0.80 -8.71
N GLY A 854 8.32 1.22 -9.82
CA GLY A 854 8.31 0.50 -11.10
C GLY A 854 7.16 0.82 -12.04
N THR A 855 6.07 1.46 -11.57
CA THR A 855 4.94 1.89 -12.41
C THR A 855 5.08 3.34 -12.85
N PHE A 856 6.23 3.69 -13.41
CA PHE A 856 6.44 5.04 -13.94
C PHE A 856 5.46 5.34 -15.08
N PRO A 857 4.93 6.56 -15.22
CA PRO A 857 4.09 6.96 -16.35
C PRO A 857 4.68 6.62 -17.72
N MET A 858 5.99 6.73 -17.84
CA MET A 858 6.76 6.32 -19.03
C MET A 858 6.47 4.87 -19.46
N GLN A 859 6.11 3.96 -18.57
CA GLN A 859 5.76 2.57 -18.89
C GLN A 859 4.57 2.52 -19.86
N SER A 860 3.50 3.27 -19.57
CA SER A 860 2.31 3.36 -20.43
C SER A 860 2.59 4.12 -21.72
N GLU A 861 3.34 5.23 -21.64
CA GLU A 861 3.71 6.02 -22.84
C GLU A 861 4.51 5.18 -23.83
N ARG A 862 5.49 4.41 -23.36
CA ARG A 862 6.33 3.56 -24.24
C ARG A 862 5.55 2.37 -24.77
N MET A 863 4.68 1.76 -23.97
CA MET A 863 3.80 0.67 -24.42
C MET A 863 2.85 1.16 -25.50
N PHE A 864 2.21 2.31 -25.33
CA PHE A 864 1.38 2.94 -26.36
C PHE A 864 2.17 3.22 -27.64
N ALA A 865 3.36 3.83 -27.51
CA ALA A 865 4.18 4.14 -28.67
C ALA A 865 4.61 2.88 -29.45
N ALA A 866 4.91 1.78 -28.77
CA ALA A 866 5.25 0.51 -29.38
C ALA A 866 4.06 -0.07 -30.15
N ILE A 867 2.88 -0.18 -29.54
CA ILE A 867 1.67 -0.71 -30.18
C ILE A 867 1.29 0.13 -31.39
N LYS A 868 1.27 1.47 -31.23
CA LYS A 868 1.00 2.42 -32.34
C LYS A 868 1.99 2.26 -33.49
N GLY A 869 3.28 2.20 -33.16
CA GLY A 869 4.35 2.04 -34.19
C GLY A 869 4.28 0.73 -34.95
N LEU A 870 3.69 -0.32 -34.37
CA LEU A 870 3.48 -1.64 -34.95
C LEU A 870 2.10 -1.79 -35.61
N GLY A 871 1.31 -0.70 -35.70
CA GLY A 871 -0.01 -0.67 -36.34
C GLY A 871 -1.12 -1.33 -35.52
N GLY A 872 -0.93 -1.53 -34.22
CA GLY A 872 -1.94 -2.03 -33.29
C GLY A 872 -2.94 -0.96 -32.86
N ASN A 873 -4.02 -1.39 -32.19
CA ASN A 873 -5.09 -0.54 -31.69
C ASN A 873 -4.86 -0.27 -30.19
N ALA A 874 -4.49 0.97 -29.83
CA ALA A 874 -4.32 1.37 -28.44
C ALA A 874 -4.79 2.82 -28.23
N ARG A 875 -5.29 3.10 -27.00
CA ARG A 875 -5.59 4.42 -26.50
C ARG A 875 -4.83 4.66 -25.22
N LEU A 876 -4.23 5.83 -25.06
CA LEU A 876 -3.50 6.26 -23.85
C LEU A 876 -4.21 7.46 -23.23
N VAL A 877 -4.59 7.34 -21.97
CA VAL A 877 -5.18 8.39 -21.15
C VAL A 877 -4.24 8.69 -19.99
N MET A 878 -3.67 9.89 -19.98
CA MET A 878 -2.83 10.38 -18.89
C MET A 878 -3.67 11.30 -18.00
N LEU A 879 -3.72 11.00 -16.70
CA LEU A 879 -4.53 11.74 -15.73
C LEU A 879 -3.64 12.72 -14.95
N PRO A 880 -3.78 14.04 -15.20
CA PRO A 880 -2.94 15.05 -14.55
C PRO A 880 -3.07 15.03 -13.02
N ASN A 881 -1.96 15.20 -12.31
CA ASN A 881 -1.85 15.24 -10.85
C ASN A 881 -2.30 13.96 -10.12
N GLU A 882 -2.69 12.92 -10.82
CA GLU A 882 -3.06 11.64 -10.21
C GLU A 882 -1.83 10.77 -9.94
N SER A 883 -1.84 10.15 -8.77
CA SER A 883 -0.83 9.19 -8.35
C SER A 883 -1.18 7.76 -8.83
N HIS A 884 -0.60 6.73 -8.21
CA HIS A 884 -0.88 5.33 -8.53
C HIS A 884 -2.37 4.95 -8.39
N GLY A 885 -3.08 5.55 -7.42
CA GLY A 885 -4.53 5.46 -7.26
C GLY A 885 -5.16 6.82 -7.55
N TYR A 886 -6.12 6.87 -8.47
CA TYR A 886 -6.79 8.11 -8.87
C TYR A 886 -7.78 8.57 -7.81
N ARG A 887 -7.86 9.87 -7.56
CA ARG A 887 -8.59 10.43 -6.41
C ARG A 887 -9.54 11.54 -6.77
N ALA A 888 -9.21 12.37 -7.75
CA ALA A 888 -10.11 13.44 -8.16
C ALA A 888 -11.39 12.86 -8.76
N ARG A 889 -12.53 13.45 -8.37
CA ARG A 889 -13.84 13.05 -8.89
C ARG A 889 -13.88 13.10 -10.42
N GLU A 890 -13.32 14.16 -11.00
CA GLU A 890 -13.25 14.37 -12.44
C GLU A 890 -12.40 13.28 -13.12
N SER A 891 -11.25 12.94 -12.57
CA SER A 891 -10.39 11.87 -13.10
C SER A 891 -11.09 10.51 -13.07
N ILE A 892 -11.84 10.23 -12.01
CA ILE A 892 -12.58 8.96 -11.85
C ILE A 892 -13.75 8.90 -12.84
N LEU A 893 -14.49 9.99 -13.00
CA LEU A 893 -15.58 10.06 -13.99
C LEU A 893 -15.04 9.88 -15.41
N HIS A 894 -13.94 10.56 -15.74
CA HIS A 894 -13.29 10.43 -17.04
C HIS A 894 -12.79 9.00 -17.29
N MET A 895 -12.15 8.38 -16.31
CA MET A 895 -11.71 6.99 -16.37
C MET A 895 -12.86 6.02 -16.68
N LEU A 896 -14.03 6.22 -16.03
CA LEU A 896 -15.22 5.40 -16.28
C LEU A 896 -15.80 5.65 -17.68
N ALA A 897 -15.83 6.90 -18.13
CA ALA A 897 -16.28 7.24 -19.47
C ALA A 897 -15.40 6.57 -20.55
N GLU A 898 -14.09 6.70 -20.42
CA GLU A 898 -13.11 6.05 -21.32
C GLU A 898 -13.25 4.53 -21.33
N THR A 899 -13.45 3.93 -20.14
CA THR A 899 -13.60 2.48 -20.02
C THR A 899 -14.91 2.00 -20.64
N ASP A 900 -16.03 2.71 -20.42
CA ASP A 900 -17.34 2.36 -21.00
C ASP A 900 -17.29 2.43 -22.52
N ASP A 901 -16.83 3.55 -23.06
CA ASP A 901 -16.72 3.72 -24.51
C ASP A 901 -15.85 2.63 -25.15
N TRP A 902 -14.71 2.29 -24.52
CA TRP A 902 -13.80 1.25 -25.00
C TRP A 902 -14.46 -0.12 -25.02
N LEU A 903 -15.16 -0.47 -23.96
CA LEU A 903 -15.89 -1.73 -23.85
C LEU A 903 -17.06 -1.79 -24.84
N GLN A 904 -17.82 -0.72 -24.99
CA GLN A 904 -18.93 -0.67 -25.96
C GLN A 904 -18.43 -0.81 -27.39
N GLN A 905 -17.35 -0.12 -27.75
CA GLN A 905 -16.81 -0.11 -29.10
C GLN A 905 -16.17 -1.46 -29.48
N HIS A 906 -15.42 -2.09 -28.57
CA HIS A 906 -14.57 -3.22 -28.92
C HIS A 906 -15.09 -4.58 -28.44
N VAL A 907 -16.08 -4.60 -27.56
CA VAL A 907 -16.59 -5.83 -26.94
C VAL A 907 -18.09 -5.99 -27.16
N ALA A 908 -18.91 -5.00 -26.77
CA ALA A 908 -20.36 -5.13 -26.85
C ALA A 908 -20.88 -5.06 -28.29
N GLN A 909 -20.33 -4.15 -29.11
CA GLN A 909 -20.75 -3.88 -30.50
C GLN A 909 -19.87 -4.61 -31.53
N THR A 910 -19.32 -5.80 -31.25
CA THR A 910 -18.56 -6.50 -32.27
C THR A 910 -19.32 -6.54 -33.60
N ALA A 911 -18.72 -5.97 -34.62
CA ALA A 911 -19.35 -5.75 -35.92
C ALA A 911 -19.97 -7.04 -36.46
N LYS A 912 -21.18 -6.88 -37.02
CA LYS A 912 -21.84 -7.93 -37.82
C LYS A 912 -20.98 -8.30 -39.02
#